data_f55976ef5215abc9344067092d457d9c
#
_entry.id   f55976ef5215abc9344067092d457d9c
#
_cell.length_a   1.000
_cell.length_b   1.000
_cell.length_c   1.000
_cell.angle_alpha   90.00
_cell.angle_beta   90.00
_cell.angle_gamma   90.00
#
_symmetry.space_group_name_H-M   'P 1'
#
loop_
_entity.id
_entity.type
_entity.pdbx_description
1 polymer ?
#
loop_
_entity_poly.entity_id
_entity_poly.type
_entity_poly.pdbx_seq_one_letter_code
_entity_poly.pdbx_strand_id
1 'polypeptide(L)'
;MRVIMVRCIFLVFFMVITTISSYGQNEEQKKMGETNLKEESLQTRDTLSYALNDVVIKGSAKSMRITDNSVIMNIANTELAKKGKLLDILAYMPFVSKQNNNIIVAGKGEPIFYLNGHRLYESSELEKLLASDIKDIEVVTSPGAEYDASAKAVIKIRTIKPKGTGFSGNVESTFAYLGNHKLSEIPRSNFNYRIGGLDVFASLNLRDTRTKSESEQNMSLTNEDTYAQNETSVTRNTWLGYDGNIGMDYTAKSWNFGIKYAFTKTPYNKATTEGDVQVMKNEETFYDLWLKNATDINMLVQNLSAYAIYDLSKHSKLFMDWYLSKSDNDTEQDIEEIYTSSSPIYTSSRSSYSNKFFAGKLEMQHTFNFGNIKYGTECSQTRYTTAFENKDNSLLTPASSSLRKEKTIAAYTSLTLKSDFMTTSAGMRYEYCKVNYESSDYDDSWNESNWFPFISLQKRLGKVKLSVSYTNKIKRPVYYSFRNNVTYRSPFEYSTGNPGLKSTFYHTISSLLSYKNLSASVTYEAQKHPVFYMIRQYGDNNAVMVRPENVKAYKHLVVTGNWFTTLGPWTPYISASLEKPFLKIEYTQYNKMRANIELFNTFSTHQGYNFDVNFSFSSGGNQNIMDRRANSMFQLGAYKNFLGENLYVGIYYMDVFKTQKSKYTILLDNVWQHKSSYDFNNGIYITAIYKFNTANSRYHGNQAGLSEKARIAM
;
A
#
# COMPACT_ATOMS: atom_id res chain seq x y z
N MET A 1 7.88 2.22 -31.27
CA MET A 1 9.10 1.44 -31.53
C MET A 1 9.81 1.00 -30.26
N ARG A 2 10.16 1.88 -29.29
CA ARG A 2 10.82 1.50 -28.02
C ARG A 2 10.02 0.51 -27.15
N VAL A 3 8.69 0.65 -27.07
CA VAL A 3 7.82 -0.26 -26.31
C VAL A 3 7.79 -1.67 -26.92
N ILE A 4 7.77 -1.77 -28.26
CA ILE A 4 7.85 -3.05 -28.98
C ILE A 4 9.19 -3.73 -28.72
N MET A 5 10.28 -2.97 -28.69
CA MET A 5 11.63 -3.51 -28.44
C MET A 5 11.76 -4.07 -27.01
N VAL A 6 11.19 -3.41 -25.99
CA VAL A 6 11.17 -3.92 -24.61
C VAL A 6 10.29 -5.17 -24.48
N ARG A 7 9.14 -5.21 -25.18
CA ARG A 7 8.28 -6.41 -25.26
C ARG A 7 9.00 -7.58 -25.94
N CYS A 8 9.72 -7.33 -27.02
CA CYS A 8 10.53 -8.35 -27.69
C CYS A 8 11.67 -8.86 -26.82
N ILE A 9 12.35 -8.01 -26.07
CA ILE A 9 13.40 -8.40 -25.12
C ILE A 9 12.83 -9.30 -24.04
N PHE A 10 11.65 -8.97 -23.47
CA PHE A 10 10.99 -9.80 -22.46
C PHE A 10 10.52 -11.15 -23.03
N LEU A 11 9.97 -11.17 -24.25
CA LEU A 11 9.58 -12.41 -24.94
C LEU A 11 10.78 -13.30 -25.28
N VAL A 12 11.87 -12.72 -25.77
CA VAL A 12 13.12 -13.45 -26.03
C VAL A 12 13.74 -13.96 -24.73
N PHE A 13 13.72 -13.15 -23.66
CA PHE A 13 14.19 -13.55 -22.34
C PHE A 13 13.32 -14.67 -21.74
N PHE A 14 12.00 -14.63 -21.95
CA PHE A 14 11.07 -15.69 -21.56
C PHE A 14 11.35 -17.00 -22.33
N MET A 15 11.59 -16.93 -23.65
CA MET A 15 11.99 -18.10 -24.47
C MET A 15 13.35 -18.68 -24.07
N VAL A 16 14.34 -17.84 -23.77
CA VAL A 16 15.68 -18.30 -23.37
C VAL A 16 15.62 -19.01 -22.00
N ILE A 17 14.82 -18.50 -21.05
CA ILE A 17 14.67 -19.14 -19.73
C ILE A 17 13.94 -20.48 -19.84
N THR A 18 12.90 -20.59 -20.68
CA THR A 18 12.20 -21.86 -20.87
C THR A 18 13.12 -22.92 -21.54
N THR A 19 14.00 -22.52 -22.44
CA THR A 19 15.00 -23.43 -23.05
C THR A 19 16.10 -23.85 -22.06
N ILE A 20 16.61 -22.95 -21.22
CA ILE A 20 17.60 -23.28 -20.18
C ILE A 20 16.99 -24.21 -19.12
N SER A 21 15.72 -23.96 -18.71
CA SER A 21 15.02 -24.81 -17.74
C SER A 21 14.77 -26.23 -18.28
N SER A 22 14.44 -26.37 -19.55
CA SER A 22 14.27 -27.69 -20.19
C SER A 22 15.60 -28.45 -20.34
N TYR A 23 16.72 -27.75 -20.53
CA TYR A 23 18.05 -28.37 -20.57
C TYR A 23 18.48 -28.90 -19.20
N GLY A 24 18.23 -28.12 -18.11
CA GLY A 24 18.53 -28.54 -16.74
C GLY A 24 17.74 -29.78 -16.29
N GLN A 25 16.47 -29.87 -16.69
CA GLN A 25 15.62 -31.02 -16.35
C GLN A 25 16.04 -32.30 -17.11
N ASN A 26 16.55 -32.17 -18.34
CA ASN A 26 17.06 -33.30 -19.11
C ASN A 26 18.37 -33.87 -18.56
N GLU A 27 19.23 -33.06 -17.93
CA GLU A 27 20.44 -33.57 -17.22
C GLU A 27 20.12 -34.27 -15.93
N GLU A 28 19.13 -33.81 -15.16
CA GLU A 28 18.68 -34.52 -13.94
C GLU A 28 17.98 -35.84 -14.25
N GLN A 29 17.16 -35.90 -15.30
CA GLN A 29 16.56 -37.16 -15.72
C GLN A 29 17.60 -38.16 -16.26
N LYS A 30 18.67 -37.67 -16.92
CA LYS A 30 19.77 -38.53 -17.39
C LYS A 30 20.60 -39.10 -16.23
N LYS A 31 20.83 -38.31 -15.16
CA LYS A 31 21.50 -38.79 -13.95
C LYS A 31 20.65 -39.78 -13.14
N MET A 32 19.31 -39.61 -13.10
CA MET A 32 18.40 -40.59 -12.48
C MET A 32 18.32 -41.90 -13.29
N GLY A 33 18.42 -41.85 -14.62
CA GLY A 33 18.42 -43.03 -15.48
C GLY A 33 19.67 -43.90 -15.32
N GLU A 34 20.82 -43.30 -15.05
CA GLU A 34 22.09 -44.03 -14.89
C GLU A 34 22.24 -44.68 -13.48
N THR A 35 21.51 -44.22 -12.46
CA THR A 35 21.54 -44.78 -11.11
C THR A 35 20.62 -46.00 -10.95
N ASN A 36 19.60 -46.16 -11.79
CA ASN A 36 18.64 -47.24 -11.69
C ASN A 36 19.03 -48.53 -12.48
N LEU A 37 20.20 -48.57 -13.13
CA LEU A 37 20.66 -49.74 -13.89
C LEU A 37 21.70 -50.63 -13.19
N LYS A 38 21.93 -50.43 -11.88
CA LYS A 38 22.90 -51.21 -11.11
C LYS A 38 22.36 -52.03 -9.93
N GLU A 39 21.06 -52.12 -9.72
CA GLU A 39 20.47 -52.96 -8.67
C GLU A 39 19.33 -53.83 -9.19
N GLU A 40 19.65 -54.73 -10.11
CA GLU A 40 18.81 -55.90 -10.41
C GLU A 40 19.67 -57.15 -10.32
N SER A 41 19.81 -57.69 -9.12
CA SER A 41 19.95 -59.15 -8.92
C SER A 41 19.96 -59.45 -7.41
N LEU A 42 18.81 -59.83 -6.83
CA LEU A 42 18.70 -60.92 -5.86
C LEU A 42 17.22 -61.13 -5.49
N GLN A 43 16.70 -62.23 -6.02
CA GLN A 43 15.42 -62.80 -5.60
C GLN A 43 15.52 -63.35 -4.14
N THR A 44 14.50 -63.17 -3.30
CA THR A 44 13.69 -64.27 -2.78
C THR A 44 12.67 -63.84 -1.71
N ARG A 45 11.48 -64.38 -1.88
CA ARG A 45 10.46 -64.81 -0.93
C ARG A 45 9.42 -63.81 -0.40
N ASP A 46 8.20 -64.18 -0.76
CA ASP A 46 6.89 -63.85 -0.23
C ASP A 46 6.80 -63.52 1.23
N THR A 47 6.29 -62.33 1.54
CA THR A 47 5.38 -62.09 2.63
C THR A 47 4.45 -60.94 2.17
N LEU A 48 3.16 -61.25 2.04
CA LEU A 48 2.07 -60.26 1.86
C LEU A 48 2.03 -59.36 3.10
N SER A 49 2.73 -58.25 3.07
CA SER A 49 2.51 -57.15 4.00
C SER A 49 1.48 -56.19 3.38
N TYR A 50 0.26 -56.19 3.95
CA TYR A 50 -0.67 -55.11 3.74
C TYR A 50 -0.02 -53.83 4.29
N ALA A 51 0.50 -52.98 3.43
CA ALA A 51 0.86 -51.64 3.82
C ALA A 51 -0.46 -50.92 4.16
N LEU A 52 -0.75 -50.76 5.43
CA LEU A 52 -1.72 -49.79 5.90
C LEU A 52 -1.27 -48.43 5.38
N ASN A 53 -2.10 -47.77 4.59
CA ASN A 53 -1.89 -46.37 4.20
C ASN A 53 -1.65 -45.57 5.49
N ASP A 54 -0.51 -44.93 5.60
CA ASP A 54 -0.23 -44.00 6.66
C ASP A 54 -1.39 -43.00 6.77
N VAL A 55 -2.16 -43.08 7.84
CA VAL A 55 -3.12 -42.06 8.20
C VAL A 55 -2.31 -40.87 8.66
N VAL A 56 -1.95 -40.02 7.73
CA VAL A 56 -1.39 -38.69 8.00
C VAL A 56 -2.49 -37.91 8.70
N ILE A 57 -2.52 -37.95 10.02
CA ILE A 57 -3.31 -37.02 10.83
C ILE A 57 -2.68 -35.62 10.57
N LYS A 58 -3.14 -34.95 9.57
CA LYS A 58 -2.91 -33.50 9.42
C LYS A 58 -3.65 -32.84 10.58
N GLY A 59 -2.98 -32.70 11.71
CA GLY A 59 -3.44 -31.85 12.79
C GLY A 59 -3.63 -30.47 12.19
N SER A 60 -4.88 -29.98 12.11
CA SER A 60 -5.18 -28.65 11.62
C SER A 60 -4.47 -27.67 12.54
N ALA A 61 -3.30 -27.18 12.10
CA ALA A 61 -2.64 -26.08 12.77
C ALA A 61 -3.67 -24.94 12.86
N LYS A 62 -3.87 -24.39 14.07
CA LYS A 62 -4.82 -23.28 14.27
C LYS A 62 -4.52 -22.21 13.24
N SER A 63 -5.45 -22.00 12.33
CA SER A 63 -5.28 -21.05 11.20
C SER A 63 -5.04 -19.63 11.69
N MET A 64 -5.53 -19.28 12.88
CA MET A 64 -5.44 -17.93 13.44
C MET A 64 -5.07 -17.95 14.93
N ARG A 65 -4.22 -17.03 15.37
CA ARG A 65 -3.88 -16.81 16.78
C ARG A 65 -3.66 -15.33 17.08
N ILE A 66 -4.06 -14.85 18.25
CA ILE A 66 -3.71 -13.52 18.76
C ILE A 66 -2.45 -13.61 19.63
N THR A 67 -1.57 -12.62 19.49
CA THR A 67 -0.42 -12.38 20.33
C THR A 67 -0.35 -10.88 20.67
N ASP A 68 -0.17 -10.56 21.95
CA ASP A 68 -0.05 -9.20 22.50
C ASP A 68 -1.07 -8.18 21.90
N ASN A 69 -0.70 -7.51 20.83
CA ASN A 69 -1.48 -6.48 20.13
C ASN A 69 -1.68 -6.82 18.63
N SER A 70 -1.56 -8.12 18.28
CA SER A 70 -1.60 -8.55 16.89
C SER A 70 -2.41 -9.83 16.67
N VAL A 71 -2.85 -10.03 15.43
CA VAL A 71 -3.46 -11.26 14.93
C VAL A 71 -2.52 -11.91 13.94
N ILE A 72 -2.15 -13.17 14.17
CA ILE A 72 -1.32 -13.96 13.25
C ILE A 72 -2.20 -14.97 12.55
N MET A 73 -2.13 -15.00 11.22
CA MET A 73 -2.75 -16.02 10.39
C MET A 73 -1.68 -16.87 9.71
N ASN A 74 -1.78 -18.17 9.89
CA ASN A 74 -0.90 -19.14 9.23
C ASN A 74 -1.37 -19.33 7.79
N ILE A 75 -0.50 -19.14 6.81
CA ILE A 75 -0.78 -19.26 5.37
C ILE A 75 -0.26 -20.59 4.83
N ALA A 76 0.95 -20.97 5.25
CA ALA A 76 1.55 -22.23 4.81
C ALA A 76 0.60 -23.43 5.10
N ASN A 77 0.45 -24.30 4.12
CA ASN A 77 -0.43 -25.48 4.18
C ASN A 77 -1.94 -25.16 4.27
N THR A 78 -2.38 -23.96 3.87
CA THR A 78 -3.79 -23.60 3.75
C THR A 78 -4.17 -23.38 2.29
N GLU A 79 -5.49 -23.32 1.99
CA GLU A 79 -5.98 -22.99 0.65
C GLU A 79 -5.53 -21.58 0.18
N LEU A 80 -5.23 -20.67 1.13
CA LEU A 80 -4.72 -19.34 0.80
C LEU A 80 -3.31 -19.40 0.16
N ALA A 81 -2.48 -20.38 0.52
CA ALA A 81 -1.16 -20.55 -0.11
C ALA A 81 -1.23 -20.90 -1.59
N LYS A 82 -2.36 -21.41 -2.08
CA LYS A 82 -2.59 -21.77 -3.48
C LYS A 82 -2.99 -20.58 -4.35
N LYS A 83 -3.36 -19.42 -3.75
CA LYS A 83 -3.63 -18.17 -4.47
C LYS A 83 -2.32 -17.60 -5.03
N GLY A 84 -2.38 -16.90 -6.17
CA GLY A 84 -1.19 -16.47 -6.89
C GLY A 84 -0.27 -15.56 -6.08
N LYS A 85 -0.78 -14.41 -5.62
CA LYS A 85 0.03 -13.35 -5.02
C LYS A 85 -0.30 -13.09 -3.56
N LEU A 86 0.66 -12.51 -2.83
CA LEU A 86 0.44 -12.02 -1.49
C LEU A 86 -0.72 -11.01 -1.41
N LEU A 87 -0.81 -10.08 -2.36
CA LEU A 87 -1.88 -9.06 -2.37
C LEU A 87 -3.29 -9.68 -2.48
N ASP A 88 -3.41 -10.88 -3.08
CA ASP A 88 -4.69 -11.58 -3.21
C ASP A 88 -5.14 -12.20 -1.89
N ILE A 89 -4.19 -12.48 -0.99
CA ILE A 89 -4.48 -13.09 0.32
C ILE A 89 -4.56 -12.08 1.46
N LEU A 90 -4.00 -10.87 1.29
CA LEU A 90 -4.03 -9.84 2.36
C LEU A 90 -5.45 -9.42 2.74
N ALA A 91 -6.39 -9.39 1.81
CA ALA A 91 -7.79 -9.07 2.09
C ALA A 91 -8.50 -10.14 2.94
N TYR A 92 -7.95 -11.37 3.03
CA TYR A 92 -8.44 -12.43 3.90
C TYR A 92 -7.89 -12.33 5.33
N MET A 93 -7.03 -11.33 5.60
CA MET A 93 -6.48 -11.14 6.95
C MET A 93 -7.50 -10.41 7.82
N PRO A 94 -7.66 -10.81 9.09
CA PRO A 94 -8.54 -10.13 10.03
C PRO A 94 -8.23 -8.62 10.10
N PHE A 95 -9.26 -7.79 10.07
CA PHE A 95 -9.21 -6.33 10.12
C PHE A 95 -8.59 -5.66 8.89
N VAL A 96 -8.24 -6.41 7.86
CA VAL A 96 -7.65 -5.88 6.62
C VAL A 96 -8.70 -5.88 5.53
N SER A 97 -8.77 -4.78 4.77
CA SER A 97 -9.60 -4.65 3.56
C SER A 97 -8.75 -4.11 2.41
N LYS A 98 -9.20 -4.38 1.18
CA LYS A 98 -8.58 -3.86 -0.04
C LYS A 98 -9.53 -2.85 -0.68
N GLN A 99 -9.13 -1.57 -0.69
CA GLN A 99 -9.91 -0.48 -1.29
C GLN A 99 -9.07 0.18 -2.39
N ASN A 100 -9.55 0.16 -3.63
CA ASN A 100 -8.86 0.74 -4.80
C ASN A 100 -7.36 0.33 -4.89
N ASN A 101 -7.05 -0.96 -4.71
CA ASN A 101 -5.70 -1.52 -4.61
C ASN A 101 -4.89 -1.16 -3.35
N ASN A 102 -5.37 -0.28 -2.49
CA ASN A 102 -4.72 0.01 -1.21
C ASN A 102 -5.18 -0.98 -0.14
N ILE A 103 -4.24 -1.42 0.68
CA ILE A 103 -4.52 -2.26 1.84
C ILE A 103 -4.79 -1.35 3.04
N ILE A 104 -5.94 -1.53 3.67
CA ILE A 104 -6.40 -0.71 4.80
C ILE A 104 -6.62 -1.60 6.01
N VAL A 105 -6.16 -1.17 7.18
CA VAL A 105 -6.51 -1.80 8.47
C VAL A 105 -7.66 -1.02 9.11
N ALA A 106 -8.74 -1.71 9.46
CA ALA A 106 -9.96 -1.11 9.97
C ALA A 106 -9.71 -0.17 11.15
N GLY A 107 -10.16 1.08 11.05
CA GLY A 107 -9.97 2.12 12.05
C GLY A 107 -8.53 2.65 12.20
N LYS A 108 -7.57 2.18 11.38
CA LYS A 108 -6.16 2.58 11.46
C LYS A 108 -5.63 3.21 10.16
N GLY A 109 -6.27 2.94 9.03
CA GLY A 109 -5.81 3.38 7.71
C GLY A 109 -4.76 2.44 7.11
N GLU A 110 -3.88 2.97 6.26
CA GLU A 110 -2.84 2.19 5.58
C GLU A 110 -1.79 1.68 6.57
N PRO A 111 -1.48 0.36 6.54
CA PRO A 111 -0.47 -0.23 7.41
C PRO A 111 0.94 -0.04 6.85
N ILE A 112 1.91 -0.17 7.73
CA ILE A 112 3.31 -0.33 7.36
C ILE A 112 3.58 -1.83 7.21
N PHE A 113 4.24 -2.22 6.12
CA PHE A 113 4.55 -3.62 5.84
C PHE A 113 5.96 -3.99 6.26
N TYR A 114 6.11 -5.20 6.82
CA TYR A 114 7.40 -5.81 7.14
C TYR A 114 7.47 -7.21 6.53
N LEU A 115 8.58 -7.50 5.87
CA LEU A 115 8.89 -8.83 5.33
C LEU A 115 10.07 -9.42 6.12
N ASN A 116 9.87 -10.56 6.78
CA ASN A 116 10.88 -11.25 7.61
C ASN A 116 11.55 -10.36 8.67
N GLY A 117 10.78 -9.40 9.23
CA GLY A 117 11.27 -8.42 10.21
C GLY A 117 11.71 -7.09 9.60
N HIS A 118 11.70 -6.93 8.29
CA HIS A 118 12.18 -5.74 7.57
C HIS A 118 11.04 -5.03 6.89
N ARG A 119 11.02 -3.70 7.01
CA ARG A 119 9.98 -2.90 6.37
C ARG A 119 10.12 -2.91 4.85
N LEU A 120 8.97 -3.04 4.18
CA LEU A 120 8.82 -2.78 2.76
C LEU A 120 8.40 -1.33 2.54
N TYR A 121 9.05 -0.65 1.61
CA TYR A 121 8.81 0.77 1.34
C TYR A 121 8.02 1.01 0.08
N GLU A 122 8.08 0.05 -0.83
CA GLU A 122 7.43 0.15 -2.13
C GLU A 122 6.33 -0.90 -2.22
N SER A 123 5.14 -0.49 -2.64
CA SER A 123 4.03 -1.42 -2.89
C SER A 123 4.42 -2.48 -3.93
N SER A 124 5.31 -2.14 -4.86
CA SER A 124 5.88 -3.07 -5.84
C SER A 124 6.63 -4.25 -5.21
N GLU A 125 7.19 -4.09 -3.99
CA GLU A 125 7.83 -5.19 -3.26
C GLU A 125 6.80 -6.21 -2.74
N LEU A 126 5.60 -5.76 -2.35
CA LEU A 126 4.49 -6.66 -1.98
C LEU A 126 3.96 -7.43 -3.18
N GLU A 127 3.91 -6.77 -4.34
CA GLU A 127 3.42 -7.34 -5.58
C GLU A 127 4.31 -8.49 -6.12
N LYS A 128 5.57 -8.56 -5.68
CA LYS A 128 6.54 -9.60 -6.04
C LYS A 128 6.39 -10.90 -5.24
N LEU A 129 5.72 -10.83 -4.08
CA LEU A 129 5.61 -11.96 -3.16
C LEU A 129 4.46 -12.88 -3.58
N LEU A 130 4.76 -14.17 -3.63
CA LEU A 130 3.79 -15.21 -3.95
C LEU A 130 3.15 -15.75 -2.67
N ALA A 131 1.86 -16.06 -2.72
CA ALA A 131 1.13 -16.62 -1.58
C ALA A 131 1.75 -17.94 -1.07
N SER A 132 2.25 -18.77 -1.99
CA SER A 132 2.92 -20.04 -1.69
C SER A 132 4.22 -19.89 -0.89
N ASP A 133 4.85 -18.74 -0.95
CA ASP A 133 6.12 -18.48 -0.26
C ASP A 133 5.90 -17.95 1.16
N ILE A 134 4.64 -17.64 1.51
CA ILE A 134 4.30 -17.05 2.81
C ILE A 134 4.08 -18.14 3.85
N LYS A 135 4.79 -18.02 4.98
CA LYS A 135 4.58 -18.86 6.14
C LYS A 135 3.37 -18.40 6.94
N ASP A 136 3.37 -17.14 7.34
CA ASP A 136 2.31 -16.51 8.10
C ASP A 136 2.32 -14.99 7.94
N ILE A 137 1.18 -14.36 8.25
CA ILE A 137 0.98 -12.92 8.23
C ILE A 137 0.48 -12.48 9.61
N GLU A 138 1.14 -11.47 10.18
CA GLU A 138 0.80 -10.88 11.47
C GLU A 138 0.31 -9.44 11.27
N VAL A 139 -0.94 -9.16 11.66
CA VAL A 139 -1.54 -7.83 11.65
C VAL A 139 -1.43 -7.23 13.05
N VAL A 140 -0.53 -6.27 13.23
CA VAL A 140 -0.32 -5.52 14.48
C VAL A 140 -1.23 -4.29 14.45
N THR A 141 -2.27 -4.30 15.25
CA THR A 141 -3.28 -3.22 15.28
C THR A 141 -2.90 -2.07 16.20
N SER A 142 -1.88 -2.24 17.04
CA SER A 142 -1.40 -1.22 17.99
C SER A 142 0.13 -1.32 18.11
N PRO A 143 0.88 -0.75 17.12
CA PRO A 143 2.34 -0.83 17.10
C PRO A 143 2.99 -0.09 18.29
N GLY A 144 4.00 -0.71 18.90
CA GLY A 144 4.76 -0.19 20.03
C GLY A 144 5.70 0.96 19.68
N ALA A 145 6.54 1.35 20.66
CA ALA A 145 7.47 2.48 20.55
C ALA A 145 8.66 2.19 19.62
N GLU A 146 8.98 0.92 19.38
CA GLU A 146 10.03 0.46 18.46
C GLU A 146 9.72 0.75 16.98
N TYR A 147 8.43 0.95 16.67
CA TYR A 147 8.00 1.41 15.36
C TYR A 147 7.99 2.93 15.29
N ASP A 148 8.09 3.43 14.07
CA ASP A 148 7.95 4.86 13.79
C ASP A 148 6.69 5.47 14.44
N ALA A 149 6.77 6.74 14.86
CA ALA A 149 5.64 7.41 15.48
C ALA A 149 4.43 7.58 14.53
N SER A 150 4.61 7.46 13.21
CA SER A 150 3.52 7.50 12.23
C SER A 150 2.81 6.14 12.04
N ALA A 151 3.39 5.03 12.53
CA ALA A 151 2.86 3.69 12.34
C ALA A 151 1.59 3.45 13.17
N LYS A 152 0.40 3.53 12.56
CA LYS A 152 -0.89 3.25 13.20
C LYS A 152 -1.27 1.78 13.16
N ALA A 153 -0.79 1.05 12.15
CA ALA A 153 -0.89 -0.39 12.00
C ALA A 153 0.36 -0.93 11.31
N VAL A 154 0.68 -2.20 11.56
CA VAL A 154 1.80 -2.89 10.92
C VAL A 154 1.35 -4.26 10.45
N ILE A 155 1.72 -4.65 9.23
CA ILE A 155 1.55 -6.01 8.73
C ILE A 155 2.93 -6.63 8.56
N LYS A 156 3.18 -7.71 9.33
CA LYS A 156 4.44 -8.48 9.24
C LYS A 156 4.19 -9.75 8.44
N ILE A 157 4.95 -9.93 7.40
CA ILE A 157 4.90 -11.06 6.49
C ILE A 157 6.14 -11.90 6.77
N ARG A 158 5.95 -13.17 7.06
CA ARG A 158 7.05 -14.13 7.21
C ARG A 158 6.98 -15.16 6.11
N THR A 159 8.10 -15.32 5.41
CA THR A 159 8.21 -16.33 4.35
C THR A 159 8.65 -17.67 4.89
N ILE A 160 8.40 -18.73 4.13
CA ILE A 160 8.98 -20.04 4.35
C ILE A 160 10.49 -19.90 4.17
N LYS A 161 11.27 -20.52 5.09
CA LYS A 161 12.73 -20.49 4.97
C LYS A 161 13.14 -21.18 3.66
N PRO A 162 13.89 -20.51 2.79
CA PRO A 162 14.34 -21.13 1.56
C PRO A 162 15.30 -22.25 1.84
N LYS A 163 15.15 -23.33 1.08
CA LYS A 163 16.04 -24.51 1.13
C LYS A 163 16.86 -24.57 -0.16
N GLY A 164 18.12 -25.01 -0.07
CA GLY A 164 18.99 -25.25 -1.21
C GLY A 164 19.95 -24.12 -1.57
N THR A 165 20.87 -24.45 -2.45
CA THR A 165 21.87 -23.59 -3.10
C THR A 165 21.58 -23.55 -4.59
N GLY A 166 22.02 -22.50 -5.29
CA GLY A 166 21.88 -22.38 -6.73
C GLY A 166 20.93 -21.27 -7.17
N PHE A 167 20.54 -21.32 -8.42
CA PHE A 167 19.71 -20.31 -9.08
C PHE A 167 18.23 -20.64 -8.96
N SER A 168 17.41 -19.64 -8.66
CA SER A 168 15.96 -19.75 -8.50
C SER A 168 15.26 -18.46 -8.87
N GLY A 169 13.95 -18.52 -9.09
CA GLY A 169 13.20 -17.32 -9.39
C GLY A 169 11.76 -17.59 -9.85
N ASN A 170 11.14 -16.51 -10.30
CA ASN A 170 9.84 -16.58 -10.97
C ASN A 170 9.74 -15.53 -12.07
N VAL A 171 8.90 -15.83 -13.04
CA VAL A 171 8.47 -14.92 -14.10
C VAL A 171 6.95 -14.89 -14.09
N GLU A 172 6.40 -13.70 -14.16
CA GLU A 172 4.97 -13.43 -14.12
C GLU A 172 4.57 -12.51 -15.25
N SER A 173 3.37 -12.71 -15.79
CA SER A 173 2.70 -11.72 -16.61
C SER A 173 1.24 -11.61 -16.19
N THR A 174 0.74 -10.39 -16.06
CA THR A 174 -0.68 -10.09 -15.89
C THR A 174 -1.15 -9.27 -17.08
N PHE A 175 -2.16 -9.78 -17.76
CA PHE A 175 -2.88 -9.10 -18.84
C PHE A 175 -4.23 -8.66 -18.29
N ALA A 176 -4.59 -7.40 -18.51
CA ALA A 176 -5.89 -6.85 -18.12
C ALA A 176 -6.57 -6.24 -19.34
N TYR A 177 -7.76 -6.76 -19.67
CA TYR A 177 -8.66 -6.19 -20.67
C TYR A 177 -9.83 -5.57 -19.96
N LEU A 178 -9.81 -4.23 -19.86
CA LEU A 178 -10.72 -3.45 -19.03
C LEU A 178 -11.90 -2.88 -19.82
N GLY A 179 -12.88 -2.31 -19.13
CA GLY A 179 -14.04 -1.67 -19.72
C GLY A 179 -13.77 -0.50 -20.66
N ASN A 180 -12.53 0.00 -20.70
CA ASN A 180 -12.03 0.96 -21.68
C ASN A 180 -11.65 0.33 -23.03
N HIS A 181 -11.79 -1.00 -23.16
CA HIS A 181 -11.41 -1.80 -24.33
C HIS A 181 -9.93 -1.67 -24.73
N LYS A 182 -9.05 -1.42 -23.77
CA LYS A 182 -7.60 -1.38 -23.95
C LYS A 182 -6.93 -2.49 -23.15
N LEU A 183 -5.89 -3.08 -23.75
CA LEU A 183 -5.04 -4.06 -23.08
C LEU A 183 -3.99 -3.36 -22.24
N SER A 184 -3.83 -3.80 -21.02
CA SER A 184 -2.73 -3.44 -20.10
C SER A 184 -1.89 -4.66 -19.81
N GLU A 185 -0.58 -4.49 -19.70
CA GLU A 185 0.38 -5.57 -19.43
C GLU A 185 1.28 -5.21 -18.25
N ILE A 186 1.54 -6.20 -17.40
CA ILE A 186 2.41 -6.04 -16.22
C ILE A 186 3.29 -7.28 -16.11
N PRO A 187 4.34 -7.42 -16.95
CA PRO A 187 5.34 -8.48 -16.77
C PRO A 187 6.29 -8.17 -15.62
N ARG A 188 6.68 -9.22 -14.89
CA ARG A 188 7.60 -9.17 -13.75
C ARG A 188 8.55 -10.36 -13.78
N SER A 189 9.76 -10.14 -13.26
CA SER A 189 10.74 -11.22 -13.08
C SER A 189 11.51 -11.01 -11.76
N ASN A 190 11.74 -12.11 -11.05
CA ASN A 190 12.54 -12.14 -9.85
C ASN A 190 13.53 -13.28 -9.94
N PHE A 191 14.79 -13.01 -9.65
CA PHE A 191 15.90 -13.96 -9.70
C PHE A 191 16.66 -13.92 -8.38
N ASN A 192 17.15 -15.07 -7.98
CA ASN A 192 17.96 -15.25 -6.79
C ASN A 192 19.03 -16.30 -7.05
N TYR A 193 20.24 -16.03 -6.62
CA TYR A 193 21.35 -16.98 -6.61
C TYR A 193 21.92 -17.10 -5.22
N ARG A 194 21.99 -18.34 -4.71
CA ARG A 194 22.45 -18.62 -3.35
C ARG A 194 23.60 -19.60 -3.33
N ILE A 195 24.66 -19.25 -2.59
CA ILE A 195 25.79 -20.13 -2.33
C ILE A 195 26.30 -19.91 -0.90
N GLY A 196 26.27 -20.95 -0.06
CA GLY A 196 26.65 -20.85 1.33
C GLY A 196 25.87 -19.77 2.09
N GLY A 197 26.59 -18.78 2.67
CA GLY A 197 25.98 -17.64 3.36
C GLY A 197 25.58 -16.49 2.44
N LEU A 198 26.04 -16.48 1.18
CA LEU A 198 25.77 -15.42 0.21
C LEU A 198 24.46 -15.66 -0.53
N ASP A 199 23.69 -14.61 -0.67
CA ASP A 199 22.42 -14.56 -1.40
C ASP A 199 22.39 -13.30 -2.27
N VAL A 200 22.40 -13.43 -3.61
CA VAL A 200 22.35 -12.33 -4.57
C VAL A 200 20.99 -12.38 -5.25
N PHE A 201 20.32 -11.25 -5.34
CA PHE A 201 18.98 -11.18 -5.93
C PHE A 201 18.82 -9.99 -6.85
N ALA A 202 17.95 -10.12 -7.83
CA ALA A 202 17.56 -9.06 -8.74
C ALA A 202 16.08 -9.17 -9.10
N SER A 203 15.43 -8.06 -9.38
CA SER A 203 14.08 -8.04 -9.94
C SER A 203 13.92 -6.92 -10.95
N LEU A 204 13.05 -7.17 -11.92
CA LEU A 204 12.65 -6.19 -12.94
C LEU A 204 11.15 -6.32 -13.19
N ASN A 205 10.45 -5.19 -13.17
CA ASN A 205 9.03 -5.07 -13.48
C ASN A 205 8.84 -4.02 -14.56
N LEU A 206 7.95 -4.31 -15.49
CA LEU A 206 7.45 -3.34 -16.46
C LEU A 206 5.95 -3.15 -16.21
N ARG A 207 5.46 -1.94 -16.40
CA ARG A 207 4.05 -1.61 -16.33
C ARG A 207 3.68 -0.75 -17.54
N ASP A 208 2.80 -1.29 -18.40
CA ASP A 208 2.16 -0.56 -19.50
C ASP A 208 0.66 -0.65 -19.28
N THR A 209 0.09 0.40 -18.72
CA THR A 209 -1.34 0.42 -18.34
C THR A 209 -2.08 1.56 -18.99
N ARG A 210 -3.33 1.29 -19.35
CA ARG A 210 -4.25 2.25 -19.94
C ARG A 210 -5.56 2.20 -19.18
N THR A 211 -5.93 3.32 -18.59
CA THR A 211 -7.18 3.45 -17.83
C THR A 211 -8.07 4.54 -18.44
N LYS A 212 -9.36 4.45 -18.14
CA LYS A 212 -10.37 5.46 -18.47
C LYS A 212 -11.22 5.67 -17.22
N SER A 213 -11.59 6.91 -16.96
CA SER A 213 -12.63 7.25 -15.99
C SER A 213 -13.59 8.27 -16.58
N GLU A 214 -14.83 8.21 -16.16
CA GLU A 214 -15.86 9.21 -16.44
C GLU A 214 -16.23 9.89 -15.14
N SER A 215 -16.41 11.19 -15.17
CA SER A 215 -16.75 12.00 -14.00
C SER A 215 -17.82 13.02 -14.36
N GLU A 216 -18.75 13.19 -13.43
CA GLU A 216 -19.75 14.25 -13.43
C GLU A 216 -19.58 15.00 -12.11
N GLN A 217 -19.40 16.32 -12.20
CA GLN A 217 -19.20 17.18 -11.04
C GLN A 217 -20.11 18.40 -11.15
N ASN A 218 -20.92 18.62 -10.13
CA ASN A 218 -21.72 19.80 -9.95
C ASN A 218 -21.23 20.53 -8.71
N MET A 219 -20.94 21.81 -8.83
CA MET A 219 -20.41 22.63 -7.73
C MET A 219 -21.08 24.00 -7.75
N SER A 220 -21.40 24.54 -6.57
CA SER A 220 -21.92 25.89 -6.45
C SER A 220 -21.26 26.67 -5.32
N LEU A 221 -21.11 27.96 -5.56
CA LEU A 221 -20.66 28.98 -4.62
C LEU A 221 -21.78 30.01 -4.46
N THR A 222 -22.33 30.16 -3.26
CA THR A 222 -23.47 31.07 -2.99
C THR A 222 -23.04 32.18 -2.05
N ASN A 223 -23.07 33.43 -2.57
CA ASN A 223 -22.87 34.67 -1.82
C ASN A 223 -24.09 35.60 -2.07
N GLU A 224 -23.86 36.83 -2.46
CA GLU A 224 -24.92 37.69 -2.98
C GLU A 224 -25.49 37.13 -4.29
N ASP A 225 -24.60 36.67 -5.18
CA ASP A 225 -24.93 35.87 -6.36
C ASP A 225 -24.62 34.38 -6.12
N THR A 226 -25.31 33.52 -6.85
CA THR A 226 -25.00 32.07 -6.88
C THR A 226 -24.29 31.74 -8.20
N TYR A 227 -23.05 31.24 -8.10
CA TYR A 227 -22.31 30.70 -9.23
C TYR A 227 -22.34 29.17 -9.15
N ALA A 228 -22.73 28.51 -10.24
CA ALA A 228 -22.79 27.06 -10.31
C ALA A 228 -22.02 26.55 -11.53
N GLN A 229 -21.17 25.52 -11.33
CA GLN A 229 -20.48 24.81 -12.40
C GLN A 229 -21.05 23.40 -12.53
N ASN A 230 -21.41 23.03 -13.75
CA ASN A 230 -21.71 21.66 -14.15
C ASN A 230 -20.61 21.18 -15.10
N GLU A 231 -19.96 20.08 -14.76
CA GLU A 231 -18.86 19.49 -15.55
C GLU A 231 -19.13 18.02 -15.80
N THR A 232 -19.01 17.61 -17.07
CA THR A 232 -18.94 16.21 -17.46
C THR A 232 -17.62 15.98 -18.16
N SER A 233 -16.84 15.01 -17.67
CA SER A 233 -15.50 14.81 -18.21
C SER A 233 -15.12 13.33 -18.32
N VAL A 234 -14.22 13.06 -19.28
CA VAL A 234 -13.60 11.75 -19.51
C VAL A 234 -12.10 11.91 -19.39
N THR A 235 -11.53 11.17 -18.44
CA THR A 235 -10.07 11.08 -18.27
C THR A 235 -9.55 9.79 -18.89
N ARG A 236 -8.54 9.91 -19.73
CA ARG A 236 -7.77 8.77 -20.28
C ARG A 236 -6.35 8.87 -19.80
N ASN A 237 -5.86 7.80 -19.18
CA ASN A 237 -4.48 7.73 -18.69
C ASN A 237 -3.71 6.61 -19.38
N THR A 238 -2.48 6.92 -19.81
CA THR A 238 -1.51 5.97 -20.32
C THR A 238 -0.24 6.08 -19.49
N TRP A 239 0.10 5.00 -18.80
CA TRP A 239 1.24 4.96 -17.92
C TRP A 239 2.23 3.90 -18.36
N LEU A 240 3.46 4.32 -18.67
CA LEU A 240 4.61 3.46 -18.84
C LEU A 240 5.57 3.66 -17.66
N GLY A 241 5.87 2.58 -16.96
CA GLY A 241 6.81 2.58 -15.85
C GLY A 241 7.62 1.30 -15.81
N TYR A 242 8.83 1.39 -15.27
CA TYR A 242 9.63 0.22 -14.94
C TYR A 242 10.35 0.45 -13.61
N ASP A 243 10.37 -0.59 -12.81
CA ASP A 243 11.09 -0.62 -11.56
C ASP A 243 11.94 -1.88 -11.43
N GLY A 244 13.04 -1.75 -10.74
CA GLY A 244 13.94 -2.86 -10.52
C GLY A 244 14.75 -2.70 -9.26
N ASN A 245 15.30 -3.82 -8.81
CA ASN A 245 16.31 -3.79 -7.75
C ASN A 245 17.36 -4.87 -7.97
N ILE A 246 18.52 -4.64 -7.40
CA ILE A 246 19.60 -5.60 -7.25
C ILE A 246 20.17 -5.48 -5.83
N GLY A 247 20.51 -6.60 -5.26
CA GLY A 247 21.09 -6.60 -3.91
C GLY A 247 21.77 -7.90 -3.56
N MET A 248 22.43 -7.87 -2.42
CA MET A 248 23.05 -9.04 -1.84
C MET A 248 22.86 -9.06 -0.32
N ASP A 249 22.86 -10.26 0.23
CA ASP A 249 22.81 -10.56 1.64
C ASP A 249 23.90 -11.57 1.97
N TYR A 250 24.56 -11.42 3.13
CA TYR A 250 25.55 -12.36 3.60
C TYR A 250 25.31 -12.69 5.06
N THR A 251 25.12 -13.98 5.35
CA THR A 251 24.94 -14.51 6.71
C THR A 251 26.18 -15.27 7.14
N ALA A 252 26.86 -14.77 8.18
CA ALA A 252 27.94 -15.44 8.90
C ALA A 252 27.42 -15.95 10.26
N LYS A 253 28.30 -16.51 11.11
CA LYS A 253 27.92 -17.07 12.43
C LYS A 253 27.22 -16.05 13.34
N SER A 254 27.79 -14.82 13.43
CA SER A 254 27.31 -13.75 14.33
C SER A 254 26.88 -12.50 13.59
N TRP A 255 27.07 -12.44 12.27
CA TRP A 255 26.73 -11.30 11.44
C TRP A 255 25.77 -11.67 10.33
N ASN A 256 24.83 -10.79 10.10
CA ASN A 256 24.03 -10.78 8.89
C ASN A 256 24.04 -9.36 8.36
N PHE A 257 24.46 -9.14 7.13
CA PHE A 257 24.48 -7.82 6.51
C PHE A 257 24.04 -7.90 5.05
N GLY A 258 23.48 -6.82 4.56
CA GLY A 258 23.06 -6.73 3.18
C GLY A 258 23.03 -5.30 2.66
N ILE A 259 23.04 -5.21 1.35
CA ILE A 259 22.91 -3.97 0.59
C ILE A 259 21.95 -4.19 -0.58
N LYS A 260 21.11 -3.19 -0.86
CA LYS A 260 20.15 -3.21 -1.97
C LYS A 260 20.08 -1.84 -2.61
N TYR A 261 20.22 -1.80 -3.93
CA TYR A 261 19.88 -0.67 -4.77
C TYR A 261 18.55 -0.93 -5.46
N ALA A 262 17.64 0.04 -5.47
CA ALA A 262 16.36 -0.03 -6.15
C ALA A 262 16.11 1.27 -6.94
N PHE A 263 15.43 1.15 -8.06
CA PHE A 263 15.02 2.30 -8.86
C PHE A 263 13.59 2.14 -9.37
N THR A 264 12.91 3.27 -9.54
CA THR A 264 11.63 3.37 -10.25
C THR A 264 11.73 4.50 -11.25
N LYS A 265 11.46 4.21 -12.53
CA LYS A 265 11.41 5.18 -13.60
C LYS A 265 10.05 5.15 -14.25
N THR A 266 9.39 6.30 -14.29
CA THR A 266 8.19 6.55 -15.08
C THR A 266 8.58 7.52 -16.18
N PRO A 267 8.91 7.05 -17.40
CA PRO A 267 9.31 7.93 -18.49
C PRO A 267 8.17 8.82 -18.97
N TYR A 268 6.93 8.32 -18.87
CA TYR A 268 5.72 9.14 -19.02
C TYR A 268 4.53 8.52 -18.29
N ASN A 269 3.69 9.39 -17.77
CA ASN A 269 2.37 9.07 -17.24
C ASN A 269 1.43 10.18 -17.74
N LYS A 270 0.86 9.96 -18.93
CA LYS A 270 0.05 10.97 -19.62
C LYS A 270 -1.42 10.77 -19.29
N ALA A 271 -1.97 11.71 -18.56
CA ALA A 271 -3.40 11.83 -18.29
C ALA A 271 -4.00 12.95 -19.14
N THR A 272 -5.09 12.68 -19.86
CA THR A 272 -5.84 13.68 -20.62
C THR A 272 -7.28 13.63 -20.13
N THR A 273 -7.76 14.74 -19.59
CA THR A 273 -9.14 14.96 -19.18
C THR A 273 -9.78 15.91 -20.18
N GLU A 274 -10.88 15.50 -20.77
CA GLU A 274 -11.65 16.28 -21.75
C GLU A 274 -13.10 16.30 -21.31
N GLY A 275 -13.77 17.46 -21.42
CA GLY A 275 -15.16 17.55 -21.02
C GLY A 275 -15.81 18.90 -21.26
N ASP A 276 -17.12 18.93 -21.09
CA ASP A 276 -17.92 20.14 -21.18
C ASP A 276 -18.09 20.75 -19.79
N VAL A 277 -17.90 22.05 -19.71
CA VAL A 277 -18.04 22.85 -18.49
C VAL A 277 -19.02 24.00 -18.79
N GLN A 278 -20.11 24.01 -18.03
CA GLN A 278 -21.07 25.09 -18.02
C GLN A 278 -21.01 25.82 -16.69
N VAL A 279 -20.85 27.14 -16.73
CA VAL A 279 -20.96 27.97 -15.52
C VAL A 279 -22.19 28.86 -15.64
N MET A 280 -23.02 28.87 -14.61
CA MET A 280 -24.22 29.65 -14.48
C MET A 280 -24.05 30.71 -13.39
N LYS A 281 -24.65 31.89 -13.59
CA LYS A 281 -24.82 32.92 -12.57
C LYS A 281 -26.32 33.13 -12.34
N ASN A 282 -26.83 32.92 -11.13
CA ASN A 282 -28.24 33.05 -10.77
C ASN A 282 -29.17 32.32 -11.75
N GLU A 283 -28.81 31.04 -12.07
CA GLU A 283 -29.50 30.14 -13.01
C GLU A 283 -29.41 30.55 -14.51
N GLU A 284 -28.81 31.67 -14.87
CA GLU A 284 -28.54 32.05 -16.24
C GLU A 284 -27.14 31.57 -16.67
N THR A 285 -26.99 31.13 -17.93
CA THR A 285 -25.69 30.71 -18.46
C THR A 285 -24.73 31.91 -18.50
N PHE A 286 -23.64 31.81 -17.72
CA PHE A 286 -22.59 32.82 -17.68
C PHE A 286 -21.54 32.55 -18.76
N TYR A 287 -21.09 31.30 -18.92
CA TYR A 287 -20.33 30.80 -20.05
C TYR A 287 -20.38 29.29 -20.17
N ASP A 288 -20.22 28.82 -21.41
CA ASP A 288 -20.03 27.42 -21.76
C ASP A 288 -18.66 27.24 -22.43
N LEU A 289 -17.94 26.23 -22.07
CA LEU A 289 -16.67 25.89 -22.68
C LEU A 289 -16.42 24.37 -22.72
N TRP A 290 -15.66 23.97 -23.72
CA TRP A 290 -15.03 22.67 -23.72
C TRP A 290 -13.62 22.81 -23.15
N LEU A 291 -13.31 21.95 -22.17
CA LEU A 291 -12.04 21.94 -21.43
C LEU A 291 -11.24 20.69 -21.77
N LYS A 292 -9.97 20.87 -22.11
CA LYS A 292 -9.00 19.77 -22.18
C LYS A 292 -7.81 20.08 -21.29
N ASN A 293 -7.52 19.17 -20.37
CA ASN A 293 -6.39 19.24 -19.47
C ASN A 293 -5.50 18.01 -19.70
N ALA A 294 -4.31 18.23 -20.25
CA ALA A 294 -3.32 17.20 -20.49
C ALA A 294 -2.18 17.36 -19.48
N THR A 295 -1.87 16.30 -18.77
CA THR A 295 -0.77 16.26 -17.80
C THR A 295 0.19 15.13 -18.18
N ASP A 296 1.49 15.40 -18.21
CA ASP A 296 2.54 14.41 -18.43
C ASP A 296 3.52 14.43 -17.26
N ILE A 297 3.73 13.25 -16.65
CA ILE A 297 4.59 13.09 -15.47
C ILE A 297 5.78 12.20 -15.82
N ASN A 298 6.98 12.74 -15.57
CA ASN A 298 8.25 12.03 -15.69
C ASN A 298 8.90 11.94 -14.32
N MET A 299 9.12 10.74 -13.79
CA MET A 299 9.62 10.52 -12.45
C MET A 299 10.80 9.54 -12.44
N LEU A 300 11.81 9.83 -11.61
CA LEU A 300 12.91 8.92 -11.29
C LEU A 300 13.10 8.87 -9.78
N VAL A 301 12.99 7.68 -9.20
CA VAL A 301 13.31 7.41 -7.79
C VAL A 301 14.45 6.42 -7.71
N GLN A 302 15.44 6.71 -6.90
CA GLN A 302 16.62 5.88 -6.65
C GLN A 302 16.80 5.70 -5.15
N ASN A 303 16.99 4.46 -4.71
CA ASN A 303 17.08 4.10 -3.31
C ASN A 303 18.30 3.19 -3.08
N LEU A 304 19.10 3.51 -2.09
CA LEU A 304 20.15 2.63 -1.59
C LEU A 304 19.85 2.33 -0.12
N SER A 305 19.80 1.05 0.21
CA SER A 305 19.60 0.60 1.58
C SER A 305 20.68 -0.40 1.99
N ALA A 306 21.13 -0.31 3.24
CA ALA A 306 22.06 -1.25 3.83
C ALA A 306 21.64 -1.56 5.26
N TYR A 307 21.99 -2.74 5.74
CA TYR A 307 21.77 -3.14 7.13
C TYR A 307 22.89 -4.03 7.64
N ALA A 308 23.05 -4.07 8.97
CA ALA A 308 23.85 -5.07 9.65
C ALA A 308 23.14 -5.51 10.94
N ILE A 309 23.13 -6.80 11.19
CA ILE A 309 22.63 -7.42 12.43
C ILE A 309 23.81 -8.16 13.05
N TYR A 310 24.09 -7.87 14.31
CA TYR A 310 25.13 -8.54 15.07
C TYR A 310 24.56 -9.25 16.28
N ASP A 311 24.76 -10.57 16.34
CA ASP A 311 24.41 -11.41 17.48
C ASP A 311 25.50 -11.29 18.56
N LEU A 312 25.33 -10.34 19.50
CA LEU A 312 26.23 -10.12 20.64
C LEU A 312 26.26 -11.34 21.57
N SER A 313 25.11 -11.98 21.76
CA SER A 313 24.95 -13.20 22.52
C SER A 313 23.68 -13.94 22.08
N LYS A 314 23.40 -15.11 22.64
CA LYS A 314 22.11 -15.83 22.41
C LYS A 314 20.88 -15.01 22.80
N HIS A 315 21.04 -14.00 23.65
CA HIS A 315 19.96 -13.18 24.19
C HIS A 315 20.01 -11.71 23.76
N SER A 316 21.05 -11.28 23.05
CA SER A 316 21.28 -9.88 22.73
C SER A 316 21.65 -9.71 21.27
N LYS A 317 20.95 -8.78 20.58
CA LYS A 317 21.16 -8.45 19.16
C LYS A 317 21.26 -6.96 18.98
N LEU A 318 22.18 -6.55 18.12
CA LEU A 318 22.34 -5.18 17.65
C LEU A 318 21.88 -5.11 16.19
N PHE A 319 21.01 -4.14 15.89
CA PHE A 319 20.50 -3.84 14.54
C PHE A 319 20.98 -2.47 14.12
N MET A 320 21.46 -2.37 12.90
CA MET A 320 21.93 -1.14 12.28
C MET A 320 21.31 -1.05 10.88
N ASP A 321 20.65 0.07 10.56
CA ASP A 321 20.02 0.29 9.26
C ASP A 321 20.39 1.66 8.70
N TRP A 322 20.64 1.74 7.38
CA TRP A 322 20.89 2.96 6.64
C TRP A 322 20.04 3.02 5.38
N TYR A 323 19.59 4.20 5.06
CA TYR A 323 18.77 4.43 3.88
C TYR A 323 19.08 5.78 3.23
N LEU A 324 19.27 5.76 1.92
CA LEU A 324 19.45 6.92 1.07
C LEU A 324 18.39 6.89 -0.03
N SER A 325 17.77 8.02 -0.31
CA SER A 325 16.82 8.14 -1.41
C SER A 325 17.00 9.46 -2.14
N LYS A 326 16.87 9.40 -3.47
CA LYS A 326 16.73 10.57 -4.33
C LYS A 326 15.51 10.35 -5.22
N SER A 327 14.62 11.36 -5.26
CA SER A 327 13.44 11.36 -6.11
C SER A 327 13.37 12.66 -6.87
N ASP A 328 13.29 12.59 -8.18
CA ASP A 328 13.05 13.73 -9.08
C ASP A 328 11.77 13.48 -9.85
N ASN A 329 10.90 14.48 -9.91
CA ASN A 329 9.61 14.42 -10.61
C ASN A 329 9.39 15.73 -11.36
N ASP A 330 9.14 15.65 -12.66
CA ASP A 330 8.74 16.74 -13.53
C ASP A 330 7.33 16.48 -14.03
N THR A 331 6.46 17.49 -13.90
CA THR A 331 5.07 17.44 -14.37
C THR A 331 4.84 18.62 -15.31
N GLU A 332 4.46 18.33 -16.53
CA GLU A 332 3.99 19.32 -17.49
C GLU A 332 2.46 19.26 -17.57
N GLN A 333 1.82 20.41 -17.62
CA GLN A 333 0.37 20.53 -17.73
C GLN A 333 0.03 21.54 -18.83
N ASP A 334 -0.79 21.10 -19.79
CA ASP A 334 -1.34 21.91 -20.87
C ASP A 334 -2.86 21.91 -20.74
N ILE A 335 -3.46 23.11 -20.69
CA ILE A 335 -4.91 23.32 -20.63
C ILE A 335 -5.34 24.09 -21.86
N GLU A 336 -6.40 23.61 -22.50
CA GLU A 336 -7.06 24.22 -23.65
C GLU A 336 -8.52 24.46 -23.30
N GLU A 337 -8.96 25.71 -23.37
CA GLU A 337 -10.33 26.14 -23.12
C GLU A 337 -10.91 26.69 -24.39
N ILE A 338 -11.96 26.10 -24.91
CA ILE A 338 -12.67 26.52 -26.11
C ILE A 338 -14.05 27.01 -25.68
N TYR A 339 -14.19 28.31 -25.61
CA TYR A 339 -15.44 28.99 -25.25
C TYR A 339 -16.39 29.04 -26.43
N THR A 340 -17.69 28.92 -26.17
CA THR A 340 -18.73 29.02 -27.19
C THR A 340 -18.81 30.45 -27.78
N SER A 341 -18.45 31.46 -26.98
CA SER A 341 -18.66 32.88 -27.30
C SER A 341 -17.39 33.74 -27.35
N SER A 342 -16.20 33.15 -27.17
CA SER A 342 -14.93 33.88 -27.17
C SER A 342 -13.78 33.07 -27.78
N SER A 343 -12.61 33.72 -27.96
CA SER A 343 -11.40 33.02 -28.46
C SER A 343 -10.91 31.95 -27.47
N PRO A 344 -10.33 30.86 -27.98
CA PRO A 344 -9.71 29.82 -27.11
C PRO A 344 -8.61 30.40 -26.24
N ILE A 345 -8.48 29.86 -25.03
CA ILE A 345 -7.38 30.14 -24.08
C ILE A 345 -6.50 28.89 -23.94
N TYR A 346 -5.20 29.10 -24.07
CA TYR A 346 -4.19 28.05 -23.89
C TYR A 346 -3.30 28.38 -22.71
N THR A 347 -3.07 27.39 -21.87
CA THR A 347 -2.27 27.55 -20.67
C THR A 347 -1.28 26.40 -20.56
N SER A 348 -0.01 26.69 -20.35
CA SER A 348 1.03 25.70 -20.15
C SER A 348 1.85 26.01 -18.89
N SER A 349 2.03 25.00 -18.06
CA SER A 349 2.81 25.11 -16.82
C SER A 349 3.71 23.90 -16.59
N ARG A 350 4.77 24.10 -15.82
CA ARG A 350 5.67 23.05 -15.38
C ARG A 350 5.86 23.10 -13.87
N SER A 351 5.74 21.94 -13.23
CA SER A 351 6.07 21.75 -11.81
C SER A 351 7.21 20.74 -11.67
N SER A 352 8.26 21.09 -10.93
CA SER A 352 9.38 20.21 -10.66
C SER A 352 9.52 19.98 -9.15
N TYR A 353 9.74 18.73 -8.76
CA TYR A 353 9.93 18.33 -7.38
C TYR A 353 11.20 17.51 -7.27
N SER A 354 12.09 17.87 -6.34
CA SER A 354 13.29 17.09 -6.03
C SER A 354 13.38 16.83 -4.54
N ASN A 355 13.61 15.57 -4.18
CA ASN A 355 13.80 15.17 -2.80
C ASN A 355 15.11 14.39 -2.62
N LYS A 356 15.87 14.74 -1.57
CA LYS A 356 17.03 14.00 -1.10
C LYS A 356 16.79 13.64 0.36
N PHE A 357 16.89 12.35 0.66
CA PHE A 357 16.60 11.82 1.97
C PHE A 357 17.70 10.87 2.46
N PHE A 358 18.04 11.00 3.73
CA PHE A 358 18.93 10.10 4.46
C PHE A 358 18.29 9.68 5.77
N ALA A 359 18.46 8.43 6.18
CA ALA A 359 18.10 7.96 7.52
C ALA A 359 19.06 6.88 8.04
N GLY A 360 19.23 6.86 9.36
CA GLY A 360 19.99 5.84 10.08
C GLY A 360 19.27 5.44 11.37
N LYS A 361 19.28 4.16 11.69
CA LYS A 361 18.68 3.58 12.90
C LYS A 361 19.65 2.63 13.56
N LEU A 362 19.75 2.72 14.90
CA LEU A 362 20.47 1.79 15.76
C LEU A 362 19.52 1.26 16.82
N GLU A 363 19.37 -0.07 16.91
CA GLU A 363 18.47 -0.72 17.89
C GLU A 363 19.21 -1.85 18.60
N MET A 364 19.06 -1.91 19.90
CA MET A 364 19.50 -3.02 20.76
C MET A 364 18.29 -3.79 21.25
N GLN A 365 18.34 -5.10 21.17
CA GLN A 365 17.32 -6.01 21.69
C GLN A 365 17.96 -6.98 22.69
N HIS A 366 17.34 -7.11 23.87
CA HIS A 366 17.64 -8.16 24.83
C HIS A 366 16.40 -9.00 25.11
N THR A 367 16.56 -10.32 25.11
CA THR A 367 15.49 -11.28 25.36
C THR A 367 15.77 -12.05 26.64
N PHE A 368 14.80 -12.07 27.56
CA PHE A 368 14.83 -12.79 28.83
C PHE A 368 13.74 -13.86 28.85
N ASN A 369 13.77 -14.76 29.79
CA ASN A 369 12.75 -15.82 29.94
C ASN A 369 11.34 -15.21 30.18
N PHE A 370 11.28 -14.09 30.89
CA PHE A 370 10.05 -13.39 31.25
C PHE A 370 9.67 -12.23 30.29
N GLY A 371 10.44 -12.00 29.21
CA GLY A 371 10.11 -10.92 28.27
C GLY A 371 11.27 -10.47 27.41
N ASN A 372 11.15 -9.27 26.85
CA ASN A 372 12.19 -8.62 26.07
C ASN A 372 12.18 -7.10 26.28
N ILE A 373 13.33 -6.49 26.11
CA ILE A 373 13.48 -5.04 26.03
C ILE A 373 14.16 -4.68 24.69
N LYS A 374 13.66 -3.63 24.06
CA LYS A 374 14.24 -2.98 22.88
C LYS A 374 14.44 -1.52 23.18
N TYR A 375 15.57 -0.99 22.77
CA TYR A 375 15.84 0.45 22.84
C TYR A 375 16.73 0.86 21.69
N GLY A 376 16.61 2.11 21.25
CA GLY A 376 17.35 2.56 20.10
C GLY A 376 17.22 4.04 19.81
N THR A 377 17.96 4.46 18.80
CA THR A 377 17.95 5.80 18.27
C THR A 377 17.74 5.77 16.77
N GLU A 378 17.17 6.84 16.24
CA GLU A 378 16.93 7.02 14.81
C GLU A 378 17.21 8.48 14.45
N CYS A 379 17.87 8.73 13.31
CA CYS A 379 18.04 10.06 12.76
C CYS A 379 17.63 10.06 11.30
N SER A 380 17.04 11.17 10.84
CA SER A 380 16.72 11.38 9.45
C SER A 380 16.93 12.83 9.03
N GLN A 381 17.23 13.02 7.76
CA GLN A 381 17.34 14.32 7.12
C GLN A 381 16.67 14.29 5.75
N THR A 382 15.84 15.29 5.50
CA THR A 382 15.18 15.51 4.22
C THR A 382 15.51 16.88 3.67
N ARG A 383 15.72 16.96 2.36
CA ARG A 383 15.75 18.20 1.59
C ARG A 383 14.77 18.07 0.44
N TYR A 384 13.70 18.83 0.48
CA TYR A 384 12.63 18.86 -0.51
C TYR A 384 12.57 20.22 -1.19
N THR A 385 12.72 20.23 -2.52
CA THR A 385 12.70 21.45 -3.34
C THR A 385 11.54 21.36 -4.30
N THR A 386 10.80 22.46 -4.47
CA THR A 386 9.76 22.60 -5.49
C THR A 386 10.07 23.80 -6.36
N ALA A 387 9.68 23.73 -7.64
CA ALA A 387 9.65 24.87 -8.54
C ALA A 387 8.39 24.76 -9.39
N PHE A 388 7.74 25.88 -9.62
CA PHE A 388 6.60 26.04 -10.51
C PHE A 388 6.88 27.16 -11.49
N GLU A 389 6.71 26.87 -12.77
CA GLU A 389 6.89 27.81 -13.87
C GLU A 389 5.64 27.86 -14.70
N ASN A 390 5.18 29.06 -15.01
CA ASN A 390 4.15 29.27 -16.00
C ASN A 390 4.84 29.59 -17.32
N LYS A 391 4.55 28.82 -18.38
CA LYS A 391 5.15 28.99 -19.70
C LYS A 391 4.45 30.10 -20.52
N ASP A 392 3.23 30.47 -20.11
CA ASP A 392 2.43 31.50 -20.73
C ASP A 392 2.22 32.69 -19.80
N ASN A 393 2.62 33.88 -20.23
CA ASN A 393 2.42 35.12 -19.44
C ASN A 393 0.94 35.50 -19.22
N SER A 394 0.00 34.71 -19.72
CA SER A 394 -1.44 34.98 -19.67
C SER A 394 -2.11 34.62 -18.35
N LEU A 395 -1.42 33.90 -17.42
CA LEU A 395 -2.01 33.43 -16.18
C LEU A 395 -1.68 34.29 -14.97
N LEU A 396 -2.68 34.38 -14.10
CA LEU A 396 -2.65 35.03 -12.80
C LEU A 396 -1.83 34.25 -11.74
N THR A 397 -1.17 33.15 -12.12
CA THR A 397 -0.37 32.31 -11.21
C THR A 397 1.12 32.58 -11.39
N PRO A 398 1.77 33.29 -10.46
CA PRO A 398 3.20 33.60 -10.57
C PRO A 398 4.07 32.35 -10.43
N ALA A 399 5.25 32.37 -11.06
CA ALA A 399 6.29 31.40 -10.82
C ALA A 399 6.67 31.39 -9.32
N SER A 400 6.93 30.21 -8.78
CA SER A 400 7.28 30.08 -7.37
C SER A 400 8.28 28.94 -7.14
N SER A 401 9.07 29.09 -6.10
CA SER A 401 9.97 28.03 -5.63
C SER A 401 9.97 27.93 -4.12
N SER A 402 10.23 26.73 -3.60
CA SER A 402 10.41 26.56 -2.16
C SER A 402 11.44 25.47 -1.84
N LEU A 403 12.06 25.61 -0.70
CA LEU A 403 13.00 24.64 -0.14
C LEU A 403 12.60 24.34 1.31
N ARG A 404 12.34 23.06 1.58
CA ARG A 404 12.08 22.57 2.93
C ARG A 404 13.19 21.62 3.36
N LYS A 405 13.79 21.90 4.51
CA LYS A 405 14.82 21.07 5.16
C LYS A 405 14.26 20.58 6.48
N GLU A 406 14.25 19.27 6.69
CA GLU A 406 13.82 18.68 7.96
C GLU A 406 14.93 17.78 8.51
N LYS A 407 15.16 17.87 9.83
CA LYS A 407 16.06 16.99 10.57
C LYS A 407 15.30 16.43 11.77
N THR A 408 15.19 15.11 11.86
CA THR A 408 14.51 14.43 12.96
C THR A 408 15.51 13.54 13.70
N ILE A 409 15.48 13.60 15.02
CA ILE A 409 16.20 12.69 15.92
C ILE A 409 15.18 12.07 16.87
N ALA A 410 15.23 10.77 17.03
CA ALA A 410 14.36 10.02 17.91
C ALA A 410 15.13 9.07 18.83
N ALA A 411 14.61 8.88 20.03
CA ALA A 411 15.06 7.84 20.96
C ALA A 411 13.82 7.10 21.51
N TYR A 412 13.94 5.79 21.71
CA TYR A 412 12.82 4.99 22.20
C TYR A 412 13.27 3.82 23.05
N THR A 413 12.31 3.37 23.89
CA THR A 413 12.41 2.10 24.62
C THR A 413 11.06 1.39 24.57
N SER A 414 11.09 0.06 24.50
CA SER A 414 9.91 -0.81 24.51
C SER A 414 10.20 -2.05 25.35
N LEU A 415 9.35 -2.34 26.32
CA LEU A 415 9.45 -3.47 27.23
C LEU A 415 8.22 -4.35 27.06
N THR A 416 8.43 -5.66 26.90
CA THR A 416 7.37 -6.67 26.95
C THR A 416 7.66 -7.63 28.09
N LEU A 417 6.71 -7.75 29.01
CA LEU A 417 6.75 -8.69 30.13
C LEU A 417 5.68 -9.76 29.95
N LYS A 418 6.06 -11.01 30.14
CA LYS A 418 5.18 -12.18 30.07
C LYS A 418 5.07 -12.82 31.44
N SER A 419 3.86 -12.95 31.94
CA SER A 419 3.55 -13.74 33.13
C SER A 419 2.42 -14.73 32.82
N ASP A 420 2.18 -15.69 33.71
CA ASP A 420 1.09 -16.66 33.57
C ASP A 420 -0.29 -15.95 33.59
N PHE A 421 -0.37 -14.82 34.27
CA PHE A 421 -1.61 -14.06 34.42
C PHE A 421 -1.91 -13.16 33.21
N MET A 422 -0.87 -12.48 32.66
CA MET A 422 -1.03 -11.43 31.64
C MET A 422 0.28 -11.15 30.91
N THR A 423 0.20 -10.77 29.63
CA THR A 423 1.31 -10.12 28.91
C THR A 423 1.11 -8.63 28.91
N THR A 424 2.13 -7.87 29.33
CA THR A 424 2.14 -6.42 29.33
C THR A 424 3.24 -5.92 28.41
N SER A 425 2.89 -5.05 27.46
CA SER A 425 3.86 -4.32 26.62
C SER A 425 3.72 -2.84 26.86
N ALA A 426 4.80 -2.15 27.15
CA ALA A 426 4.83 -0.70 27.35
C ALA A 426 6.06 -0.09 26.70
N GLY A 427 5.96 1.13 26.23
CA GLY A 427 7.07 1.83 25.61
C GLY A 427 6.83 3.33 25.50
N MET A 428 7.94 4.03 25.25
CA MET A 428 7.98 5.46 25.05
C MET A 428 8.94 5.80 23.92
N ARG A 429 8.52 6.70 23.03
CA ARG A 429 9.37 7.28 21.99
C ARG A 429 9.34 8.80 22.14
N TYR A 430 10.50 9.42 22.05
CA TYR A 430 10.66 10.86 21.95
C TYR A 430 11.19 11.21 20.57
N GLU A 431 10.62 12.25 19.96
CA GLU A 431 11.11 12.80 18.69
C GLU A 431 11.33 14.31 18.81
N TYR A 432 12.47 14.77 18.33
CA TYR A 432 12.78 16.17 18.08
C TYR A 432 12.93 16.36 16.58
N CYS A 433 12.16 17.28 16.00
CA CYS A 433 12.19 17.61 14.58
C CYS A 433 12.45 19.10 14.41
N LYS A 434 13.50 19.46 13.65
CA LYS A 434 13.77 20.83 13.22
C LYS A 434 13.39 20.99 11.76
N VAL A 435 12.60 22.01 11.47
CA VAL A 435 12.13 22.36 10.13
C VAL A 435 12.59 23.75 9.76
N ASN A 436 13.16 23.88 8.55
CA ASN A 436 13.42 25.16 7.90
C ASN A 436 12.68 25.17 6.58
N TYR A 437 11.89 26.19 6.34
CA TYR A 437 11.15 26.42 5.10
C TYR A 437 11.57 27.78 4.53
N GLU A 438 11.98 27.79 3.27
CA GLU A 438 12.44 28.96 2.53
C GLU A 438 11.63 29.05 1.22
N SER A 439 11.02 30.18 0.91
CA SER A 439 10.33 30.44 -0.37
C SER A 439 10.51 31.90 -0.77
N SER A 440 10.06 32.28 -1.99
CA SER A 440 10.08 33.68 -2.47
C SER A 440 9.38 34.67 -1.53
N ASP A 441 8.34 34.22 -0.85
CA ASP A 441 7.41 35.09 -0.13
C ASP A 441 7.33 34.82 1.37
N TYR A 442 7.92 33.71 1.84
CA TYR A 442 7.78 33.26 3.23
C TYR A 442 8.95 32.39 3.67
N ASP A 443 9.65 32.80 4.72
CA ASP A 443 10.70 32.03 5.36
C ASP A 443 10.29 31.77 6.82
N ASP A 444 10.43 30.52 7.25
CA ASP A 444 10.14 30.12 8.64
C ASP A 444 11.02 28.96 9.11
N SER A 445 11.25 28.94 10.41
CA SER A 445 12.00 27.87 11.08
C SER A 445 11.40 27.56 12.44
N TRP A 446 11.03 26.29 12.63
CA TRP A 446 10.45 25.86 13.90
C TRP A 446 10.94 24.50 14.34
N ASN A 447 10.70 24.19 15.61
CA ASN A 447 11.04 22.91 16.21
C ASN A 447 9.78 22.25 16.78
N GLU A 448 9.70 20.93 16.65
CA GLU A 448 8.65 20.10 17.27
C GLU A 448 9.32 19.08 18.20
N SER A 449 8.86 19.03 19.46
CA SER A 449 9.30 18.03 20.46
C SER A 449 8.08 17.25 20.95
N ASN A 450 8.07 15.95 20.76
CA ASN A 450 6.88 15.14 21.02
C ASN A 450 7.21 13.80 21.68
N TRP A 451 6.30 13.39 22.61
CA TRP A 451 6.35 12.10 23.30
C TRP A 451 5.25 11.18 22.80
N PHE A 452 5.59 9.93 22.52
CA PHE A 452 4.69 8.92 21.99
C PHE A 452 4.63 7.71 22.92
N PRO A 453 3.80 7.74 23.97
CA PRO A 453 3.57 6.61 24.86
C PRO A 453 2.76 5.50 24.16
N PHE A 454 3.05 4.28 24.57
CA PHE A 454 2.35 3.07 24.17
C PHE A 454 2.19 2.15 25.38
N ILE A 455 1.01 1.55 25.54
CA ILE A 455 0.77 0.46 26.48
C ILE A 455 -0.22 -0.53 25.88
N SER A 456 0.01 -1.82 26.08
CA SER A 456 -0.89 -2.92 25.71
C SER A 456 -0.92 -3.97 26.81
N LEU A 457 -2.13 -4.40 27.16
CA LEU A 457 -2.40 -5.44 28.16
C LEU A 457 -3.13 -6.58 27.46
N GLN A 458 -2.62 -7.79 27.55
CA GLN A 458 -3.25 -8.98 26.98
C GLN A 458 -3.49 -10.03 28.06
N LYS A 459 -4.70 -10.57 28.10
CA LYS A 459 -5.09 -11.68 28.98
C LYS A 459 -5.79 -12.78 28.21
N ARG A 460 -5.52 -14.01 28.59
CA ARG A 460 -6.26 -15.18 28.14
C ARG A 460 -7.31 -15.56 29.20
N LEU A 461 -8.57 -15.61 28.79
CA LEU A 461 -9.71 -16.00 29.59
C LEU A 461 -10.30 -17.31 29.02
N GLY A 462 -9.79 -18.45 29.44
CA GLY A 462 -10.14 -19.75 28.86
C GLY A 462 -9.80 -19.83 27.37
N LYS A 463 -10.84 -19.92 26.50
CA LYS A 463 -10.70 -19.95 25.03
C LYS A 463 -10.68 -18.55 24.38
N VAL A 464 -11.07 -17.52 25.13
CA VAL A 464 -11.08 -16.13 24.68
C VAL A 464 -9.73 -15.49 24.95
N LYS A 465 -9.22 -14.71 24.02
CA LYS A 465 -8.09 -13.81 24.22
C LYS A 465 -8.57 -12.38 24.08
N LEU A 466 -8.22 -11.54 25.02
CA LEU A 466 -8.55 -10.12 25.06
C LEU A 466 -7.26 -9.30 25.15
N SER A 467 -7.14 -8.28 24.31
CA SER A 467 -6.09 -7.26 24.40
C SER A 467 -6.71 -5.89 24.45
N VAL A 468 -6.20 -5.01 25.28
CA VAL A 468 -6.56 -3.59 25.35
C VAL A 468 -5.28 -2.78 25.21
N SER A 469 -5.29 -1.75 24.39
CA SER A 469 -4.11 -0.94 24.12
C SER A 469 -4.45 0.55 23.99
N TYR A 470 -3.49 1.38 24.36
CA TYR A 470 -3.46 2.81 24.08
C TYR A 470 -2.19 3.15 23.30
N THR A 471 -2.34 3.99 22.27
CA THR A 471 -1.22 4.51 21.48
C THR A 471 -1.38 6.01 21.24
N ASN A 472 -0.28 6.76 21.29
CA ASN A 472 -0.18 8.09 20.73
C ASN A 472 0.71 8.05 19.48
N LYS A 473 0.23 8.59 18.35
CA LYS A 473 0.90 8.56 17.04
C LYS A 473 0.82 9.94 16.39
N ILE A 474 1.68 10.17 15.37
CA ILE A 474 1.73 11.40 14.60
C ILE A 474 1.62 11.12 13.10
N LYS A 475 0.98 12.02 12.35
CA LYS A 475 1.09 12.08 10.89
C LYS A 475 1.51 13.49 10.50
N ARG A 476 2.72 13.63 10.01
CA ARG A 476 3.21 14.86 9.40
C ARG A 476 2.60 15.00 8.01
N PRO A 477 2.17 16.20 7.58
CA PRO A 477 1.65 16.41 6.23
C PRO A 477 2.66 15.97 5.17
N VAL A 478 2.17 15.52 4.01
CA VAL A 478 3.02 15.16 2.88
C VAL A 478 3.72 16.41 2.32
N TYR A 479 4.92 16.25 1.76
CA TYR A 479 5.72 17.40 1.31
C TYR A 479 5.00 18.24 0.25
N TYR A 480 4.31 17.60 -0.67
CA TYR A 480 3.50 18.27 -1.70
C TYR A 480 2.44 19.22 -1.12
N SER A 481 1.90 18.95 0.07
CA SER A 481 0.91 19.80 0.73
C SER A 481 1.46 21.14 1.23
N PHE A 482 2.79 21.29 1.31
CA PHE A 482 3.43 22.53 1.74
C PHE A 482 3.79 23.48 0.59
N ARG A 483 3.47 23.14 -0.67
CA ARG A 483 3.73 24.02 -1.82
C ARG A 483 3.00 25.36 -1.65
N ASN A 484 3.57 26.44 -2.16
CA ASN A 484 2.98 27.77 -2.14
C ASN A 484 2.43 28.22 -3.51
N ASN A 485 2.64 27.43 -4.58
CA ASN A 485 2.10 27.75 -5.90
C ASN A 485 0.60 27.52 -5.96
N VAL A 486 -0.09 28.40 -6.69
CA VAL A 486 -1.47 28.21 -7.11
C VAL A 486 -1.48 27.50 -8.47
N THR A 487 -2.24 26.42 -8.57
CA THR A 487 -2.43 25.66 -9.79
C THR A 487 -3.84 25.91 -10.32
N TYR A 488 -3.93 26.33 -11.56
CA TYR A 488 -5.19 26.52 -12.28
C TYR A 488 -5.74 25.16 -12.72
N ARG A 489 -7.04 24.95 -12.59
CA ARG A 489 -7.76 23.76 -13.04
C ARG A 489 -8.84 24.08 -14.07
N SER A 490 -9.61 25.13 -13.80
CA SER A 490 -10.65 25.68 -14.64
C SER A 490 -10.92 27.14 -14.21
N PRO A 491 -11.69 27.92 -14.95
CA PRO A 491 -12.07 29.30 -14.55
C PRO A 491 -12.74 29.36 -13.17
N PHE A 492 -13.36 28.25 -12.73
CA PHE A 492 -14.09 28.17 -11.46
C PHE A 492 -13.30 27.46 -10.35
N GLU A 493 -12.22 26.74 -10.66
CA GLU A 493 -11.49 25.91 -9.67
C GLU A 493 -9.98 26.13 -9.70
N TYR A 494 -9.41 26.46 -8.56
CA TYR A 494 -7.98 26.58 -8.30
C TYR A 494 -7.56 25.63 -7.19
N SER A 495 -6.28 25.28 -7.12
CA SER A 495 -5.72 24.49 -6.02
C SER A 495 -4.36 25.01 -5.57
N THR A 496 -4.06 24.87 -4.27
CA THR A 496 -2.77 25.25 -3.69
C THR A 496 -2.40 24.32 -2.55
N GLY A 497 -1.15 24.39 -2.07
CA GLY A 497 -0.76 23.81 -0.78
C GLY A 497 -0.96 24.80 0.37
N ASN A 498 -0.38 24.49 1.51
CA ASN A 498 -0.43 25.32 2.70
C ASN A 498 0.85 25.13 3.53
N PRO A 499 1.82 26.06 3.45
CA PRO A 499 3.07 26.00 4.21
C PRO A 499 2.87 25.97 5.74
N GLY A 500 1.76 26.53 6.24
CA GLY A 500 1.43 26.61 7.67
C GLY A 500 0.79 25.36 8.29
N LEU A 501 0.77 24.22 7.57
CA LEU A 501 0.19 22.97 8.08
C LEU A 501 0.94 22.44 9.31
N LYS A 502 0.16 22.02 10.30
CA LYS A 502 0.62 21.36 11.51
C LYS A 502 0.46 19.84 11.41
N SER A 503 1.29 19.12 12.17
CA SER A 503 1.19 17.68 12.32
C SER A 503 -0.11 17.26 12.99
N THR A 504 -0.69 16.14 12.54
CA THR A 504 -1.88 15.51 13.17
C THR A 504 -1.43 14.53 14.23
N PHE A 505 -2.00 14.61 15.43
CA PHE A 505 -1.79 13.66 16.52
C PHE A 505 -2.99 12.73 16.67
N TYR A 506 -2.72 11.45 16.92
CA TYR A 506 -3.72 10.39 17.05
C TYR A 506 -3.64 9.75 18.43
N HIS A 507 -4.66 9.94 19.25
CA HIS A 507 -4.84 9.23 20.50
C HIS A 507 -5.83 8.09 20.27
N THR A 508 -5.35 6.85 20.36
CA THR A 508 -6.14 5.67 19.98
C THR A 508 -6.23 4.70 21.16
N ILE A 509 -7.45 4.32 21.53
CA ILE A 509 -7.75 3.20 22.43
C ILE A 509 -8.34 2.08 21.56
N SER A 510 -7.80 0.89 21.66
CA SER A 510 -8.28 -0.28 20.92
C SER A 510 -8.44 -1.48 21.83
N SER A 511 -9.53 -2.21 21.64
CA SER A 511 -9.76 -3.54 22.23
C SER A 511 -9.81 -4.56 21.12
N LEU A 512 -9.14 -5.68 21.31
CA LEU A 512 -9.07 -6.80 20.37
C LEU A 512 -9.50 -8.08 21.10
N LEU A 513 -10.48 -8.79 20.55
CA LEU A 513 -11.02 -10.04 21.08
C LEU A 513 -10.91 -11.15 20.03
N SER A 514 -10.52 -12.35 20.43
CA SER A 514 -10.68 -13.52 19.58
C SER A 514 -11.19 -14.74 20.33
N TYR A 515 -12.02 -15.51 19.62
CA TYR A 515 -12.55 -16.77 20.06
C TYR A 515 -12.60 -17.74 18.87
N LYS A 516 -11.80 -18.80 18.88
CA LYS A 516 -11.66 -19.75 17.76
C LYS A 516 -11.35 -19.02 16.44
N ASN A 517 -12.25 -19.07 15.48
CA ASN A 517 -12.17 -18.51 14.14
C ASN A 517 -12.80 -17.09 14.04
N LEU A 518 -13.30 -16.55 15.15
CA LEU A 518 -13.85 -15.22 15.26
C LEU A 518 -12.82 -14.26 15.83
N SER A 519 -12.74 -13.06 15.27
CA SER A 519 -12.05 -11.92 15.85
C SER A 519 -12.92 -10.67 15.78
N ALA A 520 -12.83 -9.84 16.81
CA ALA A 520 -13.55 -8.58 16.86
C ALA A 520 -12.64 -7.49 17.44
N SER A 521 -12.83 -6.25 16.99
CA SER A 521 -12.15 -5.09 17.54
C SER A 521 -13.10 -3.93 17.72
N VAL A 522 -12.82 -3.13 18.76
CA VAL A 522 -13.42 -1.82 18.99
C VAL A 522 -12.28 -0.81 19.09
N THR A 523 -12.30 0.21 18.24
CA THR A 523 -11.27 1.24 18.17
C THR A 523 -11.93 2.62 18.31
N TYR A 524 -11.53 3.38 19.31
CA TYR A 524 -11.84 4.79 19.42
C TYR A 524 -10.58 5.60 19.17
N GLU A 525 -10.64 6.53 18.21
CA GLU A 525 -9.54 7.41 17.85
C GLU A 525 -9.96 8.88 17.94
N ALA A 526 -9.15 9.68 18.61
CA ALA A 526 -9.26 11.11 18.67
C ALA A 526 -8.05 11.75 17.98
N GLN A 527 -8.31 12.56 16.95
CA GLN A 527 -7.31 13.27 16.18
C GLN A 527 -7.29 14.74 16.59
N LYS A 528 -6.08 15.27 16.80
CA LYS A 528 -5.83 16.70 17.00
C LYS A 528 -5.14 17.26 15.75
N HIS A 529 -5.62 18.39 15.25
CA HIS A 529 -5.17 19.03 14.01
C HIS A 529 -5.17 18.12 12.78
N PRO A 530 -6.24 17.32 12.50
CA PRO A 530 -6.28 16.55 11.26
C PRO A 530 -6.25 17.49 10.05
N VAL A 531 -5.61 17.03 8.97
CA VAL A 531 -5.52 17.76 7.71
C VAL A 531 -6.60 17.25 6.77
N PHE A 532 -7.47 18.12 6.29
CA PHE A 532 -8.46 17.84 5.25
C PHE A 532 -8.27 18.78 4.07
N TYR A 533 -8.59 18.31 2.86
CA TYR A 533 -8.69 19.17 1.69
C TYR A 533 -10.04 19.90 1.76
N MET A 534 -9.97 21.19 1.98
CA MET A 534 -11.13 22.08 2.10
C MET A 534 -11.37 22.76 0.76
N ILE A 535 -12.64 22.99 0.44
CA ILE A 535 -13.08 23.74 -0.75
C ILE A 535 -13.72 25.01 -0.23
N ARG A 536 -13.11 26.17 -0.55
CA ARG A 536 -13.58 27.47 -0.08
C ARG A 536 -13.59 28.47 -1.24
N GLN A 537 -14.30 29.57 -1.07
CA GLN A 537 -14.20 30.69 -2.00
C GLN A 537 -12.75 31.18 -2.12
N TYR A 538 -12.32 31.50 -3.35
CA TYR A 538 -10.99 32.00 -3.65
C TYR A 538 -10.93 33.53 -3.53
N GLY A 539 -10.59 34.06 -2.35
CA GLY A 539 -10.63 35.49 -2.07
C GLY A 539 -12.01 36.06 -2.33
N ASP A 540 -12.08 37.22 -3.06
CA ASP A 540 -13.31 37.84 -3.48
C ASP A 540 -13.75 37.37 -4.89
N ASN A 541 -13.08 36.35 -5.45
CA ASN A 541 -13.38 35.83 -6.77
C ASN A 541 -14.63 34.94 -6.76
N ASN A 542 -15.28 34.84 -7.90
CA ASN A 542 -16.42 33.94 -8.14
C ASN A 542 -15.94 32.52 -8.49
N ALA A 543 -14.91 32.06 -7.80
CA ALA A 543 -14.24 30.76 -7.98
C ALA A 543 -13.93 30.11 -6.63
N VAL A 544 -13.60 28.84 -6.65
CA VAL A 544 -13.25 28.08 -5.47
C VAL A 544 -11.77 27.72 -5.43
N MET A 545 -11.22 27.66 -4.23
CA MET A 545 -9.87 27.19 -3.91
C MET A 545 -9.93 25.88 -3.14
N VAL A 546 -9.27 24.85 -3.67
CA VAL A 546 -9.05 23.58 -2.98
C VAL A 546 -7.67 23.60 -2.33
N ARG A 547 -7.61 23.51 -1.00
CA ARG A 547 -6.34 23.48 -0.27
C ARG A 547 -6.39 22.61 0.99
N PRO A 548 -5.26 22.04 1.45
CA PRO A 548 -5.21 21.33 2.71
C PRO A 548 -5.24 22.30 3.90
N GLU A 549 -6.09 22.03 4.89
CA GLU A 549 -6.23 22.81 6.11
C GLU A 549 -6.27 21.93 7.35
N ASN A 550 -5.74 22.43 8.48
CA ASN A 550 -5.92 21.76 9.76
C ASN A 550 -7.29 22.07 10.36
N VAL A 551 -8.03 21.04 10.70
CA VAL A 551 -9.26 21.13 11.47
C VAL A 551 -8.93 20.95 12.96
N LYS A 552 -9.70 21.52 13.88
CA LYS A 552 -9.44 21.49 15.33
C LYS A 552 -9.36 20.06 15.86
N ALA A 553 -10.33 19.22 15.54
CA ALA A 553 -10.40 17.84 15.99
C ALA A 553 -11.30 16.98 15.10
N TYR A 554 -10.99 15.69 15.02
CA TYR A 554 -11.84 14.66 14.45
C TYR A 554 -11.80 13.43 15.35
N LYS A 555 -12.95 12.83 15.62
CA LYS A 555 -13.04 11.61 16.42
C LYS A 555 -13.86 10.59 15.67
N HIS A 556 -13.55 9.31 15.85
CA HIS A 556 -14.36 8.23 15.31
C HIS A 556 -14.31 6.96 16.17
N LEU A 557 -15.38 6.19 16.12
CA LEU A 557 -15.50 4.86 16.71
C LEU A 557 -15.67 3.86 15.58
N VAL A 558 -14.83 2.81 15.59
CA VAL A 558 -14.88 1.71 14.61
C VAL A 558 -15.06 0.39 15.35
N VAL A 559 -16.06 -0.38 14.95
CA VAL A 559 -16.31 -1.74 15.42
C VAL A 559 -16.17 -2.68 14.23
N THR A 560 -15.33 -3.71 14.36
CA THR A 560 -15.09 -4.67 13.26
C THR A 560 -15.19 -6.10 13.79
N GLY A 561 -15.85 -6.96 13.04
CA GLY A 561 -15.94 -8.41 13.27
C GLY A 561 -15.48 -9.17 12.04
N ASN A 562 -14.74 -10.27 12.25
CA ASN A 562 -14.25 -11.13 11.18
C ASN A 562 -14.45 -12.61 11.54
N TRP A 563 -14.82 -13.40 10.55
CA TRP A 563 -14.91 -14.85 10.67
C TRP A 563 -14.26 -15.50 9.46
N PHE A 564 -13.38 -16.46 9.71
CA PHE A 564 -12.66 -17.24 8.70
C PHE A 564 -12.63 -18.70 9.08
N THR A 565 -12.97 -19.59 8.14
CA THR A 565 -12.89 -21.04 8.36
C THR A 565 -12.72 -21.79 7.03
N THR A 566 -12.51 -23.11 7.10
CA THR A 566 -12.56 -24.02 5.95
C THR A 566 -13.52 -25.12 6.27
N LEU A 567 -14.51 -25.35 5.41
CA LEU A 567 -15.60 -26.30 5.52
C LEU A 567 -15.60 -27.22 4.30
N GLY A 568 -14.78 -28.28 4.34
CA GLY A 568 -14.59 -29.16 3.19
C GLY A 568 -14.02 -28.37 1.98
N PRO A 569 -14.71 -28.37 0.83
CA PRO A 569 -14.26 -27.64 -0.36
C PRO A 569 -14.45 -26.13 -0.27
N TRP A 570 -15.20 -25.61 0.69
CA TRP A 570 -15.56 -24.22 0.84
C TRP A 570 -14.74 -23.52 1.94
N THR A 571 -14.09 -22.42 1.58
CA THR A 571 -13.31 -21.55 2.48
C THR A 571 -13.93 -20.14 2.49
N PRO A 572 -14.90 -19.85 3.39
CA PRO A 572 -15.50 -18.54 3.55
C PRO A 572 -14.61 -17.61 4.41
N TYR A 573 -14.64 -16.33 4.06
CA TYR A 573 -14.22 -15.21 4.89
C TYR A 573 -15.30 -14.14 4.92
N ILE A 574 -15.69 -13.71 6.11
CA ILE A 574 -16.67 -12.67 6.33
C ILE A 574 -16.02 -11.58 7.19
N SER A 575 -16.07 -10.33 6.73
CA SER A 575 -15.69 -9.15 7.49
C SER A 575 -16.81 -8.14 7.48
N ALA A 576 -17.13 -7.57 8.64
CA ALA A 576 -18.08 -6.49 8.76
C ALA A 576 -17.52 -5.40 9.68
N SER A 577 -17.64 -4.15 9.28
CA SER A 577 -17.24 -3.01 10.10
C SER A 577 -18.28 -1.91 10.10
N LEU A 578 -18.42 -1.25 11.26
CA LEU A 578 -19.24 -0.06 11.47
C LEU A 578 -18.33 1.07 11.92
N GLU A 579 -18.41 2.20 11.25
CA GLU A 579 -17.66 3.41 11.56
C GLU A 579 -18.64 4.56 11.88
N LYS A 580 -18.49 5.16 13.05
CA LYS A 580 -19.23 6.34 13.49
C LYS A 580 -18.27 7.50 13.64
N PRO A 581 -18.25 8.46 12.68
CA PRO A 581 -17.48 9.70 12.80
C PRO A 581 -18.18 10.70 13.73
N PHE A 582 -17.37 11.58 14.33
CA PHE A 582 -17.79 12.73 15.12
C PHE A 582 -16.94 13.93 14.67
N LEU A 583 -17.42 14.63 13.66
CA LEU A 583 -16.75 15.80 13.08
C LEU A 583 -17.75 16.95 13.01
N LYS A 584 -17.33 18.12 13.45
CA LYS A 584 -18.05 19.38 13.24
C LYS A 584 -17.08 20.40 12.69
N ILE A 585 -17.44 21.01 11.56
CA ILE A 585 -16.72 22.12 10.96
C ILE A 585 -17.73 23.25 10.82
N GLU A 586 -17.44 24.38 11.46
CA GLU A 586 -18.33 25.53 11.52
C GLU A 586 -19.73 25.11 11.99
N TYR A 587 -20.74 25.19 11.14
CA TYR A 587 -22.12 24.82 11.48
C TYR A 587 -22.49 23.41 11.01
N THR A 588 -21.67 22.77 10.14
CA THR A 588 -21.99 21.48 9.53
C THR A 588 -21.47 20.32 10.39
N GLN A 589 -22.34 19.33 10.59
CA GLN A 589 -22.01 18.09 11.30
C GLN A 589 -21.86 16.92 10.31
N TYR A 590 -20.70 16.24 10.37
CA TYR A 590 -20.40 15.06 9.58
C TYR A 590 -20.33 13.84 10.50
N ASN A 591 -21.49 13.26 10.78
CA ASN A 591 -21.64 12.20 11.80
C ASN A 591 -22.47 11.01 11.33
N LYS A 592 -22.75 10.89 10.03
CA LYS A 592 -23.48 9.74 9.45
C LYS A 592 -22.61 8.49 9.52
N MET A 593 -23.12 7.42 10.11
CA MET A 593 -22.44 6.14 10.25
C MET A 593 -22.26 5.46 8.90
N ARG A 594 -21.16 4.70 8.76
CA ARG A 594 -20.85 3.86 7.59
C ARG A 594 -20.71 2.41 8.01
N ALA A 595 -21.16 1.51 7.14
CA ALA A 595 -20.96 0.07 7.25
C ALA A 595 -20.17 -0.43 6.05
N ASN A 596 -19.22 -1.34 6.27
CA ASN A 596 -18.54 -2.07 5.19
C ASN A 596 -18.70 -3.56 5.45
N ILE A 597 -18.98 -4.32 4.40
CA ILE A 597 -19.13 -5.79 4.43
C ILE A 597 -18.26 -6.36 3.32
N GLU A 598 -17.50 -7.39 3.64
CA GLU A 598 -16.70 -8.16 2.69
C GLU A 598 -17.04 -9.64 2.86
N LEU A 599 -17.40 -10.28 1.78
CA LEU A 599 -17.73 -11.70 1.70
C LEU A 599 -16.85 -12.32 0.63
N PHE A 600 -15.83 -13.08 1.04
CA PHE A 600 -14.94 -13.76 0.12
C PHE A 600 -15.14 -15.27 0.27
N ASN A 601 -15.34 -15.94 -0.84
CA ASN A 601 -15.61 -17.37 -0.88
C ASN A 601 -14.67 -18.02 -1.88
N THR A 602 -13.95 -19.03 -1.44
CA THR A 602 -13.14 -19.88 -2.31
C THR A 602 -13.70 -21.30 -2.26
N PHE A 603 -13.95 -21.88 -3.42
CA PHE A 603 -14.40 -23.26 -3.59
C PHE A 603 -13.28 -24.03 -4.28
N SER A 604 -12.73 -25.05 -3.60
CA SER A 604 -11.63 -25.89 -4.08
C SER A 604 -12.14 -27.26 -4.48
N THR A 605 -11.77 -27.73 -5.68
CA THR A 605 -12.11 -29.09 -6.14
C THR A 605 -10.99 -30.08 -5.86
N HIS A 606 -11.29 -31.36 -5.82
CA HIS A 606 -10.28 -32.44 -5.70
C HIS A 606 -9.25 -32.45 -6.84
N GLN A 607 -9.63 -31.94 -8.01
CA GLN A 607 -8.76 -31.82 -9.18
C GLN A 607 -7.86 -30.57 -9.13
N GLY A 608 -7.91 -29.78 -8.04
CA GLY A 608 -7.10 -28.59 -7.83
C GLY A 608 -7.57 -27.33 -8.55
N TYR A 609 -8.79 -27.31 -9.13
CA TYR A 609 -9.43 -26.08 -9.58
C TYR A 609 -9.99 -25.32 -8.38
N ASN A 610 -9.82 -24.01 -8.38
CA ASN A 610 -10.33 -23.13 -7.34
C ASN A 610 -11.18 -22.03 -8.00
N PHE A 611 -12.31 -21.71 -7.38
CA PHE A 611 -13.25 -20.69 -7.83
C PHE A 611 -13.48 -19.68 -6.71
N ASP A 612 -13.31 -18.41 -7.03
CA ASP A 612 -13.54 -17.30 -6.11
C ASP A 612 -14.85 -16.59 -6.46
N VAL A 613 -15.69 -16.33 -5.44
CA VAL A 613 -16.90 -15.52 -5.53
C VAL A 613 -16.82 -14.48 -4.41
N ASN A 614 -16.49 -13.26 -4.77
CA ASN A 614 -16.20 -12.20 -3.81
C ASN A 614 -17.18 -11.04 -3.98
N PHE A 615 -17.64 -10.52 -2.85
CA PHE A 615 -18.53 -9.37 -2.78
C PHE A 615 -18.05 -8.40 -1.72
N SER A 616 -17.99 -7.11 -2.07
CA SER A 616 -17.69 -6.02 -1.16
C SER A 616 -18.81 -4.98 -1.25
N PHE A 617 -19.24 -4.47 -0.10
CA PHE A 617 -20.27 -3.45 0.01
C PHE A 617 -19.83 -2.39 1.02
N SER A 618 -20.02 -1.12 0.65
CA SER A 618 -19.85 0.04 1.54
C SER A 618 -21.15 0.84 1.53
N SER A 619 -21.75 1.07 2.70
CA SER A 619 -22.93 1.91 2.80
C SER A 619 -22.57 3.38 2.55
N GLY A 620 -23.60 4.21 2.34
CA GLY A 620 -23.48 5.65 2.45
C GLY A 620 -23.06 6.10 3.86
N GLY A 621 -22.67 7.36 4.01
CA GLY A 621 -22.31 8.00 5.28
C GLY A 621 -21.09 8.89 5.19
N ASN A 622 -20.67 9.51 6.30
CA ASN A 622 -19.57 10.46 6.28
C ASN A 622 -18.20 9.79 6.33
N GLN A 623 -17.33 10.26 5.45
CA GLN A 623 -15.89 10.05 5.50
C GLN A 623 -15.21 11.42 5.42
N ASN A 624 -14.64 11.89 6.53
CA ASN A 624 -14.21 13.27 6.67
C ASN A 624 -15.38 14.24 6.37
N ILE A 625 -15.19 15.21 5.48
CA ILE A 625 -16.21 16.17 5.05
C ILE A 625 -17.12 15.64 3.91
N MET A 626 -16.86 14.44 3.41
CA MET A 626 -17.62 13.84 2.31
C MET A 626 -18.80 13.04 2.84
N ASP A 627 -20.00 13.31 2.35
CA ASP A 627 -21.18 12.44 2.49
C ASP A 627 -21.20 11.47 1.30
N ARG A 628 -20.68 10.27 1.50
CA ARG A 628 -20.58 9.25 0.45
C ARG A 628 -21.88 8.51 0.25
N ARG A 629 -22.14 8.09 -0.98
CA ARG A 629 -23.21 7.16 -1.31
C ARG A 629 -22.71 5.72 -1.24
N ALA A 630 -23.66 4.78 -1.14
CA ALA A 630 -23.34 3.36 -1.15
C ALA A 630 -22.69 2.94 -2.48
N ASN A 631 -21.75 2.01 -2.39
CA ASN A 631 -21.16 1.33 -3.55
C ASN A 631 -20.92 -0.15 -3.24
N SER A 632 -20.76 -0.96 -4.29
CA SER A 632 -20.47 -2.38 -4.16
C SER A 632 -19.55 -2.83 -5.28
N MET A 633 -18.89 -3.97 -5.09
CA MET A 633 -18.09 -4.64 -6.09
C MET A 633 -18.35 -6.14 -6.03
N PHE A 634 -18.58 -6.77 -7.17
CA PHE A 634 -18.70 -8.20 -7.32
C PHE A 634 -17.59 -8.72 -8.23
N GLN A 635 -16.89 -9.75 -7.79
CA GLN A 635 -15.76 -10.36 -8.49
C GLN A 635 -15.95 -11.86 -8.60
N LEU A 636 -15.64 -12.41 -9.78
CA LEU A 636 -15.52 -13.83 -10.03
C LEU A 636 -14.09 -14.18 -10.39
N GLY A 637 -13.63 -15.35 -9.96
CA GLY A 637 -12.28 -15.83 -10.27
C GLY A 637 -12.22 -17.32 -10.44
N ALA A 638 -11.30 -17.80 -11.25
CA ALA A 638 -10.93 -19.20 -11.35
C ALA A 638 -9.43 -19.32 -11.47
N TYR A 639 -8.80 -20.25 -10.75
CA TYR A 639 -7.37 -20.46 -10.81
C TYR A 639 -6.98 -21.90 -10.53
N LYS A 640 -5.80 -22.27 -11.05
CA LYS A 640 -5.20 -23.59 -10.81
C LYS A 640 -3.68 -23.52 -10.85
N ASN A 641 -3.04 -24.37 -10.05
CA ASN A 641 -1.61 -24.63 -10.09
C ASN A 641 -1.35 -25.90 -10.93
N PHE A 642 -0.47 -25.79 -11.89
CA PHE A 642 -0.02 -26.86 -12.81
C PHE A 642 1.45 -27.17 -12.57
N LEU A 643 1.98 -28.21 -13.24
CA LEU A 643 3.40 -28.58 -13.23
C LEU A 643 3.97 -28.74 -11.82
N GLY A 644 3.27 -29.49 -10.94
CA GLY A 644 3.72 -29.69 -9.55
C GLY A 644 3.75 -28.39 -8.73
N GLU A 645 2.81 -27.47 -8.98
CA GLU A 645 2.69 -26.15 -8.36
C GLU A 645 3.69 -25.07 -8.88
N ASN A 646 4.46 -25.40 -9.93
CA ASN A 646 5.39 -24.45 -10.52
C ASN A 646 4.75 -23.43 -11.48
N LEU A 647 3.56 -23.72 -12.02
CA LEU A 647 2.84 -22.81 -12.91
C LEU A 647 1.46 -22.50 -12.32
N TYR A 648 1.24 -21.26 -11.90
CA TYR A 648 -0.06 -20.72 -11.54
C TYR A 648 -0.70 -20.05 -12.76
N VAL A 649 -1.98 -20.32 -13.01
CA VAL A 649 -2.81 -19.59 -13.98
C VAL A 649 -4.10 -19.20 -13.29
N GLY A 650 -4.42 -17.91 -13.34
CA GLY A 650 -5.65 -17.35 -12.78
C GLY A 650 -6.35 -16.41 -13.75
N ILE A 651 -7.67 -16.49 -13.78
CA ILE A 651 -8.56 -15.62 -14.56
C ILE A 651 -9.55 -15.00 -13.57
N TYR A 652 -9.67 -13.67 -13.59
CA TYR A 652 -10.56 -12.92 -12.72
C TYR A 652 -11.38 -11.93 -13.54
N TYR A 653 -12.68 -11.84 -13.24
CA TYR A 653 -13.54 -10.79 -13.75
C TYR A 653 -13.93 -9.87 -12.61
N MET A 654 -13.44 -8.62 -12.68
CA MET A 654 -13.62 -7.60 -11.66
C MET A 654 -14.85 -6.74 -11.96
N ASP A 655 -15.54 -6.29 -10.91
CA ASP A 655 -16.72 -5.39 -10.98
C ASP A 655 -17.73 -5.80 -12.07
N VAL A 656 -18.20 -7.06 -12.00
CA VAL A 656 -19.09 -7.71 -12.99
C VAL A 656 -20.32 -6.85 -13.33
N PHE A 657 -20.89 -6.18 -12.32
CA PHE A 657 -22.11 -5.39 -12.46
C PHE A 657 -21.87 -3.87 -12.64
N LYS A 658 -20.61 -3.42 -12.75
CA LYS A 658 -20.24 -2.00 -12.90
C LYS A 658 -20.79 -1.12 -11.77
N THR A 659 -20.76 -1.62 -10.55
CA THR A 659 -21.34 -0.96 -9.36
C THR A 659 -20.32 -0.22 -8.49
N GLN A 660 -19.02 -0.34 -8.80
CA GLN A 660 -17.94 0.34 -8.07
C GLN A 660 -17.85 1.83 -8.47
N LYS A 661 -18.97 2.56 -8.28
CA LYS A 661 -19.05 4.00 -8.55
C LYS A 661 -18.72 4.79 -7.30
N SER A 662 -17.87 5.82 -7.43
CA SER A 662 -17.59 6.75 -6.35
C SER A 662 -18.54 7.95 -6.45
N LYS A 663 -19.44 8.11 -5.47
CA LYS A 663 -20.36 9.25 -5.40
C LYS A 663 -20.29 9.88 -4.01
N TYR A 664 -20.16 11.20 -3.97
CA TYR A 664 -20.17 11.94 -2.71
C TYR A 664 -20.68 13.37 -2.87
N THR A 665 -21.08 13.94 -1.75
CA THR A 665 -21.44 15.36 -1.63
C THR A 665 -20.60 16.00 -0.54
N ILE A 666 -20.11 17.21 -0.78
CA ILE A 666 -19.49 18.10 0.21
C ILE A 666 -20.39 19.30 0.36
N LEU A 667 -20.67 19.68 1.59
CA LEU A 667 -21.32 20.93 1.95
C LEU A 667 -20.42 21.60 2.98
N LEU A 668 -19.78 22.68 2.60
CA LEU A 668 -18.85 23.39 3.45
C LEU A 668 -19.09 24.90 3.27
N ASP A 669 -19.58 25.55 4.33
CA ASP A 669 -19.87 26.96 4.34
C ASP A 669 -20.84 27.35 3.19
N ASN A 670 -20.42 28.23 2.27
CA ASN A 670 -21.17 28.66 1.08
C ASN A 670 -20.87 27.84 -0.17
N VAL A 671 -20.09 26.74 -0.08
CA VAL A 671 -19.74 25.86 -1.19
C VAL A 671 -20.46 24.53 -1.07
N TRP A 672 -21.16 24.13 -2.12
CA TRP A 672 -21.72 22.80 -2.29
C TRP A 672 -21.06 22.11 -3.49
N GLN A 673 -20.70 20.83 -3.35
CA GLN A 673 -20.18 20.01 -4.43
C GLN A 673 -20.81 18.63 -4.41
N HIS A 674 -21.28 18.17 -5.57
CA HIS A 674 -21.62 16.76 -5.81
C HIS A 674 -20.71 16.21 -6.90
N LYS A 675 -20.10 15.04 -6.64
CA LYS A 675 -19.26 14.34 -7.62
C LYS A 675 -19.65 12.89 -7.75
N SER A 676 -19.75 12.43 -8.99
CA SER A 676 -19.96 11.03 -9.38
C SER A 676 -18.86 10.63 -10.35
N SER A 677 -18.14 9.54 -10.07
CA SER A 677 -17.12 9.03 -11.00
C SER A 677 -17.16 7.51 -11.09
N TYR A 678 -16.80 7.01 -12.27
CA TYR A 678 -16.62 5.59 -12.55
C TYR A 678 -15.29 5.35 -13.23
N ASP A 679 -14.42 4.61 -12.56
CA ASP A 679 -13.18 4.12 -13.14
C ASP A 679 -13.49 2.80 -13.85
N PHE A 680 -13.25 2.71 -15.16
CA PHE A 680 -13.53 1.51 -15.96
C PHE A 680 -12.59 0.34 -15.59
N ASN A 681 -12.55 -0.02 -14.31
CA ASN A 681 -11.76 -1.13 -13.76
C ASN A 681 -12.46 -2.48 -13.93
N ASN A 682 -13.72 -2.48 -14.40
CA ASN A 682 -14.43 -3.70 -14.75
C ASN A 682 -13.74 -4.38 -15.94
N GLY A 683 -13.56 -5.70 -15.87
CA GLY A 683 -12.93 -6.44 -16.97
C GLY A 683 -12.23 -7.71 -16.52
N ILE A 684 -11.56 -8.32 -17.46
CA ILE A 684 -10.89 -9.61 -17.31
C ILE A 684 -9.40 -9.39 -17.05
N TYR A 685 -8.91 -10.04 -16.00
CA TYR A 685 -7.49 -10.14 -15.67
C TYR A 685 -7.05 -11.59 -15.83
N ILE A 686 -5.98 -11.82 -16.57
CA ILE A 686 -5.33 -13.12 -16.72
C ILE A 686 -3.92 -13.01 -16.17
N THR A 687 -3.59 -13.85 -15.21
CA THR A 687 -2.27 -13.88 -14.58
C THR A 687 -1.66 -15.26 -14.76
N ALA A 688 -0.44 -15.32 -15.26
CA ALA A 688 0.38 -16.53 -15.31
C ALA A 688 1.68 -16.30 -14.53
N ILE A 689 2.04 -17.22 -13.63
CA ILE A 689 3.26 -17.16 -12.82
C ILE A 689 3.99 -18.49 -12.96
N TYR A 690 5.20 -18.47 -13.50
CA TYR A 690 6.07 -19.66 -13.57
C TYR A 690 7.21 -19.51 -12.56
N LYS A 691 7.39 -20.54 -11.74
CA LYS A 691 8.42 -20.63 -10.69
C LYS A 691 9.41 -21.71 -11.05
N PHE A 692 10.67 -21.48 -10.77
CA PHE A 692 11.72 -22.48 -10.92
C PHE A 692 12.63 -22.42 -9.68
N ASN A 693 13.02 -23.59 -9.18
CA ASN A 693 13.95 -23.77 -8.06
C ASN A 693 13.65 -22.85 -6.87
N THR A 694 12.48 -23.01 -6.24
CA THR A 694 11.91 -22.13 -5.21
C THR A 694 12.92 -21.67 -4.15
N ALA A 695 13.39 -20.44 -4.24
CA ALA A 695 14.18 -19.77 -3.21
C ALA A 695 13.81 -18.29 -3.13
N ASN A 696 13.65 -17.77 -1.92
CA ASN A 696 13.39 -16.34 -1.69
C ASN A 696 14.66 -15.68 -1.13
N SER A 697 14.86 -14.40 -1.47
CA SER A 697 15.96 -13.59 -0.94
C SER A 697 15.94 -13.55 0.58
N ARG A 698 17.12 -13.56 1.20
CA ARG A 698 17.34 -13.41 2.66
C ARG A 698 17.51 -11.96 3.09
N TYR A 699 17.37 -11.00 2.18
CA TYR A 699 17.59 -9.59 2.51
C TYR A 699 16.76 -9.13 3.71
N HIS A 700 17.45 -8.58 4.70
CA HIS A 700 16.91 -8.26 6.03
C HIS A 700 16.99 -6.77 6.38
N GLY A 701 17.20 -5.87 5.44
CA GLY A 701 17.45 -4.45 5.70
C GLY A 701 16.23 -3.55 5.62
N ASN A 702 16.31 -2.55 6.41
CA ASN A 702 15.80 -1.20 6.35
C ASN A 702 14.65 -0.84 7.30
N GLN A 703 15.00 -0.22 8.43
CA GLN A 703 14.06 0.31 9.42
C GLN A 703 14.19 1.83 9.63
N ALA A 704 15.14 2.51 8.97
CA ALA A 704 15.43 3.92 9.21
C ALA A 704 14.58 4.87 8.34
N GLY A 705 14.14 6.01 8.91
CA GLY A 705 13.53 7.13 8.19
C GLY A 705 12.16 6.90 7.60
N LEU A 706 11.31 6.23 8.30
CA LEU A 706 10.08 5.62 7.80
C LEU A 706 8.94 6.60 7.53
N SER A 707 8.74 7.57 8.42
CA SER A 707 7.69 8.59 8.29
C SER A 707 7.98 9.54 7.13
N GLU A 708 9.24 9.92 6.99
CA GLU A 708 9.66 10.89 5.99
C GLU A 708 9.56 10.30 4.58
N LYS A 709 9.93 9.03 4.40
CA LYS A 709 9.81 8.38 3.08
C LYS A 709 8.36 8.24 2.62
N ALA A 710 7.43 7.88 3.50
CA ALA A 710 6.01 7.81 3.15
C ALA A 710 5.43 9.16 2.70
N ARG A 711 6.04 10.28 3.13
CA ARG A 711 5.68 11.65 2.76
C ARG A 711 6.23 12.06 1.39
N ILE A 712 7.22 11.35 0.88
CA ILE A 712 7.88 11.59 -0.42
C ILE A 712 7.08 10.92 -1.56
N ALA A 713 6.49 9.78 -1.31
CA ALA A 713 5.91 8.89 -2.33
C ALA A 713 4.53 9.34 -2.86
N MET A 714 4.03 10.51 -2.47
CA MET A 714 2.74 11.05 -2.94
C MET A 714 2.92 12.14 -3.99
#